data_509d4e689f6622da534a82b0069b122c
#
_entry.id   509d4e689f6622da534a82b0069b122c
#
_cell.length_a   1.000
_cell.length_b   1.000
_cell.length_c   1.000
_cell.angle_alpha   90.00
_cell.angle_beta   90.00
_cell.angle_gamma   90.00
#
_symmetry.space_group_name_H-M   'P 1'
#
loop_
_entity.id
_entity.type
_entity.pdbx_description
1 polymer ?
#
loop_
_entity_poly.entity_id
_entity_poly.type
_entity_poly.pdbx_seq_one_letter_code
_entity_poly.pdbx_strand_id
1 'polypeptide(L)'
;MSTSQSTSDNPLLDFSDLPRFGEIRPEHVTPALDVLLADANAAVDRASEPSTPASWADIVEPVERATEPLSRAWGVIGHLNAVADTPELRAVYGENLPRVTEFWSSVGQNLALYEKYKAIAAASDFESLTGERKKILNNALRDFRLSGAELPEDQKPRFAELQERQAALSKAFSDHVLDATNAYAYIAESKDDLAGLPEDVIEAAREAAERESKSGWKFTLHFPSYFPVMQYSENRAMRETMYRAYVTRASELGPQYGKGTTDWDNTANIAESLKLREEEAHMLGYKNFAEVSLAPKMAESPEQVMTFLEDLATRARPHAEHDWQELREFAAGKLGLGELQPWDVAFAAERLRQKRYSFSENEVKQYFPEDTVLKGLFKVTETLFGVKIRRDEAATWHPDVRFFRVENQDGGLVAQFYLDLYAREGKRGGAWMDDARSRRKPVDGAVQTPVAYLTCNFSAPVGGKPACFTHDEVITLFHEFGHGLHHMLTRVDELGVSGINGVEWDAVELPSQFMENFCWEWDVLSDMTSHVDTAQPLPRELFDKMLAAKNFQSGLGTLRQIVFSMFDMKLHVDFDTSGAKSANDLAREINERFHVIPQAAFSRWPNTFSHIFAGGYAAGYYSYKWAEVLSADAYAAFEEAAQSGTGSVLDAATGTRYRKEILEVGGSRPAMESFKAFRGREPNIDALLRHNGMAPGAVPGAAH
;
A
#
# COMPACT_ATOMS: atom_id res chain seq x y z
N MET A 1 -24.31 -0.09 -37.65
CA MET A 1 -24.64 -1.53 -37.51
C MET A 1 -23.96 -1.95 -36.20
N SER A 2 -24.74 -2.01 -35.13
CA SER A 2 -24.27 -2.49 -33.82
C SER A 2 -24.24 -4.01 -33.89
N THR A 3 -23.06 -4.60 -33.96
CA THR A 3 -22.88 -6.03 -33.73
C THR A 3 -23.07 -6.29 -32.25
N SER A 4 -24.21 -6.88 -31.88
CA SER A 4 -24.38 -7.50 -30.59
C SER A 4 -23.38 -8.67 -30.51
N GLN A 5 -22.20 -8.45 -29.95
CA GLN A 5 -21.34 -9.53 -29.48
C GLN A 5 -22.16 -10.35 -28.48
N SER A 6 -22.21 -11.66 -28.67
CA SER A 6 -22.92 -12.54 -27.74
C SER A 6 -22.24 -12.43 -26.37
N THR A 7 -23.00 -12.31 -25.29
CA THR A 7 -22.50 -12.25 -23.88
C THR A 7 -21.61 -13.44 -23.53
N SER A 8 -21.68 -14.54 -24.30
CA SER A 8 -20.84 -15.74 -24.12
C SER A 8 -19.36 -15.58 -24.49
N ASP A 9 -18.97 -14.47 -25.14
CA ASP A 9 -17.60 -14.25 -25.63
C ASP A 9 -16.84 -13.11 -24.91
N ASN A 10 -17.45 -12.51 -23.88
CA ASN A 10 -16.86 -11.43 -23.12
C ASN A 10 -15.84 -11.96 -22.10
N PRO A 11 -14.54 -11.60 -22.22
CA PRO A 11 -13.49 -12.14 -21.32
C PRO A 11 -13.67 -11.77 -19.85
N LEU A 12 -14.43 -10.71 -19.53
CA LEU A 12 -14.76 -10.32 -18.15
C LEU A 12 -15.85 -11.19 -17.51
N LEU A 13 -16.52 -12.04 -18.30
CA LEU A 13 -17.53 -13.02 -17.84
C LEU A 13 -16.97 -14.44 -17.78
N ASP A 14 -15.69 -14.65 -18.09
CA ASP A 14 -15.02 -15.93 -17.98
C ASP A 14 -14.33 -16.06 -16.64
N PHE A 15 -14.92 -16.83 -15.74
CA PHE A 15 -14.40 -17.09 -14.39
C PHE A 15 -13.82 -18.50 -14.24
N SER A 16 -13.65 -19.23 -15.34
CA SER A 16 -13.16 -20.61 -15.34
C SER A 16 -11.70 -20.72 -14.89
N ASP A 17 -10.91 -19.68 -15.16
CA ASP A 17 -9.48 -19.61 -14.81
C ASP A 17 -9.05 -18.16 -14.52
N LEU A 18 -7.79 -17.82 -14.81
CA LEU A 18 -7.20 -16.50 -14.66
C LEU A 18 -7.75 -15.50 -15.69
N PRO A 19 -7.76 -14.18 -15.39
CA PRO A 19 -8.22 -13.18 -16.34
C PRO A 19 -7.43 -13.20 -17.65
N ARG A 20 -8.13 -13.13 -18.77
CA ARG A 20 -7.53 -13.08 -20.11
C ARG A 20 -7.12 -11.64 -20.49
N PHE A 21 -6.16 -11.06 -19.77
CA PHE A 21 -5.78 -9.65 -19.91
C PHE A 21 -5.50 -9.20 -21.34
N GLY A 22 -4.90 -10.05 -22.17
CA GLY A 22 -4.63 -9.76 -23.58
C GLY A 22 -5.87 -9.53 -24.45
N GLU A 23 -7.03 -10.01 -23.99
CA GLU A 23 -8.30 -9.93 -24.73
C GLU A 23 -9.24 -8.86 -24.16
N ILE A 24 -9.03 -8.39 -22.94
CA ILE A 24 -9.89 -7.38 -22.30
C ILE A 24 -9.73 -6.03 -23.02
N ARG A 25 -10.87 -5.42 -23.37
CA ARG A 25 -10.97 -4.12 -24.01
C ARG A 25 -12.01 -3.24 -23.31
N PRO A 26 -11.93 -1.90 -23.41
CA PRO A 26 -12.91 -1.00 -22.79
C PRO A 26 -14.36 -1.33 -23.13
N GLU A 27 -14.66 -1.74 -24.37
CA GLU A 27 -16.00 -2.11 -24.81
C GLU A 27 -16.58 -3.34 -24.12
N HIS A 28 -15.78 -4.14 -23.45
CA HIS A 28 -16.25 -5.32 -22.70
C HIS A 28 -16.83 -4.96 -21.32
N VAL A 29 -16.48 -3.79 -20.78
CA VAL A 29 -16.74 -3.42 -19.37
C VAL A 29 -18.24 -3.27 -19.11
N THR A 30 -18.92 -2.36 -19.79
CA THR A 30 -20.35 -2.09 -19.56
C THR A 30 -21.22 -3.32 -19.79
N PRO A 31 -21.07 -4.08 -20.90
CA PRO A 31 -21.86 -5.29 -21.09
C PRO A 31 -21.65 -6.39 -20.04
N ALA A 32 -20.41 -6.54 -19.52
CA ALA A 32 -20.15 -7.49 -18.43
C ALA A 32 -20.84 -7.06 -17.14
N LEU A 33 -20.75 -5.78 -16.79
CA LEU A 33 -21.40 -5.24 -15.59
C LEU A 33 -22.92 -5.29 -15.69
N ASP A 34 -23.51 -5.11 -16.86
CA ASP A 34 -24.97 -5.27 -17.05
C ASP A 34 -25.45 -6.65 -16.59
N VAL A 35 -24.74 -7.72 -16.98
CA VAL A 35 -25.06 -9.09 -16.57
C VAL A 35 -24.80 -9.30 -15.07
N LEU A 36 -23.61 -8.93 -14.60
CA LEU A 36 -23.17 -9.22 -13.24
C LEU A 36 -23.97 -8.44 -12.18
N LEU A 37 -24.31 -7.18 -12.46
CA LEU A 37 -25.18 -6.38 -11.60
C LEU A 37 -26.62 -6.94 -11.57
N ALA A 38 -27.14 -7.39 -12.70
CA ALA A 38 -28.48 -8.00 -12.76
C ALA A 38 -28.52 -9.29 -11.91
N ASP A 39 -27.53 -10.16 -12.05
CA ASP A 39 -27.45 -11.40 -11.27
C ASP A 39 -27.29 -11.15 -9.78
N ALA A 40 -26.44 -10.19 -9.41
CA ALA A 40 -26.20 -9.81 -8.03
C ALA A 40 -27.45 -9.20 -7.38
N ASN A 41 -28.13 -8.27 -8.07
CA ASN A 41 -29.41 -7.70 -7.59
C ASN A 41 -30.47 -8.78 -7.40
N ALA A 42 -30.64 -9.70 -8.37
CA ALA A 42 -31.62 -10.79 -8.26
C ALA A 42 -31.32 -11.71 -7.04
N ALA A 43 -30.06 -11.94 -6.70
CA ALA A 43 -29.70 -12.74 -5.53
C ALA A 43 -30.00 -11.99 -4.21
N VAL A 44 -29.72 -10.69 -4.15
CA VAL A 44 -30.02 -9.83 -2.99
C VAL A 44 -31.55 -9.73 -2.79
N ASP A 45 -32.32 -9.53 -3.87
CA ASP A 45 -33.78 -9.46 -3.81
C ASP A 45 -34.36 -10.75 -3.24
N ARG A 46 -33.95 -11.92 -3.76
CA ARG A 46 -34.40 -13.23 -3.23
C ARG A 46 -34.04 -13.42 -1.76
N ALA A 47 -32.81 -13.06 -1.37
CA ALA A 47 -32.36 -13.16 0.03
C ALA A 47 -33.18 -12.25 0.97
N SER A 48 -33.65 -11.13 0.45
CA SER A 48 -34.43 -10.13 1.21
C SER A 48 -35.93 -10.47 1.31
N GLU A 49 -36.44 -11.43 0.52
CA GLU A 49 -37.84 -11.81 0.55
C GLU A 49 -38.26 -12.35 1.93
N PRO A 50 -39.45 -12.00 2.44
CA PRO A 50 -39.93 -12.52 3.72
C PRO A 50 -40.02 -14.05 3.77
N SER A 51 -40.30 -14.69 2.63
CA SER A 51 -40.44 -16.15 2.49
C SER A 51 -39.10 -16.90 2.52
N THR A 52 -37.98 -16.24 2.27
CA THR A 52 -36.65 -16.88 2.29
C THR A 52 -36.21 -17.13 3.73
N PRO A 53 -35.88 -18.39 4.11
CA PRO A 53 -35.45 -18.71 5.46
C PRO A 53 -34.17 -17.95 5.84
N ALA A 54 -34.09 -17.47 7.09
CA ALA A 54 -32.90 -16.83 7.62
C ALA A 54 -31.85 -17.89 8.03
N SER A 55 -31.10 -18.40 7.06
CA SER A 55 -30.04 -19.35 7.28
C SER A 55 -28.80 -18.98 6.48
N TRP A 56 -27.65 -19.52 6.84
CA TRP A 56 -26.40 -19.36 6.09
C TRP A 56 -26.58 -19.80 4.63
N ALA A 57 -27.14 -20.97 4.43
CA ALA A 57 -27.30 -21.57 3.11
C ALA A 57 -28.30 -20.83 2.20
N ASP A 58 -29.33 -20.19 2.79
CA ASP A 58 -30.38 -19.51 2.02
C ASP A 58 -30.08 -18.01 1.81
N ILE A 59 -29.25 -17.39 2.66
CA ILE A 59 -28.96 -15.94 2.62
C ILE A 59 -27.51 -15.66 2.24
N VAL A 60 -26.55 -16.06 3.08
CA VAL A 60 -25.16 -15.62 2.93
C VAL A 60 -24.51 -16.24 1.69
N GLU A 61 -24.60 -17.53 1.56
CA GLU A 61 -23.96 -18.28 0.46
C GLU A 61 -24.49 -17.91 -0.94
N PRO A 62 -25.81 -17.77 -1.21
CA PRO A 62 -26.32 -17.33 -2.51
C PRO A 62 -25.92 -15.90 -2.85
N VAL A 63 -25.90 -14.97 -1.89
CA VAL A 63 -25.46 -13.58 -2.10
C VAL A 63 -23.97 -13.54 -2.44
N GLU A 64 -23.12 -14.23 -1.67
CA GLU A 64 -21.68 -14.32 -1.98
C GLU A 64 -21.42 -14.93 -3.37
N ARG A 65 -22.14 -16.00 -3.72
CA ARG A 65 -22.01 -16.66 -5.04
C ARG A 65 -22.31 -15.72 -6.20
N ALA A 66 -23.27 -14.82 -6.05
CA ALA A 66 -23.67 -13.88 -7.08
C ALA A 66 -22.81 -12.62 -7.11
N THR A 67 -22.28 -12.18 -5.96
CA THR A 67 -21.49 -10.95 -5.85
C THR A 67 -20.00 -11.16 -6.09
N GLU A 68 -19.46 -12.34 -5.87
CA GLU A 68 -18.05 -12.63 -6.12
C GLU A 68 -17.64 -12.44 -7.59
N PRO A 69 -18.40 -12.91 -8.61
CA PRO A 69 -18.07 -12.61 -9.99
C PRO A 69 -18.07 -11.12 -10.32
N LEU A 70 -19.01 -10.34 -9.75
CA LEU A 70 -19.05 -8.89 -9.89
C LEU A 70 -17.78 -8.25 -9.30
N SER A 71 -17.40 -8.66 -8.10
CA SER A 71 -16.19 -8.16 -7.44
C SER A 71 -14.92 -8.51 -8.22
N ARG A 72 -14.80 -9.73 -8.75
CA ARG A 72 -13.66 -10.15 -9.58
C ARG A 72 -13.57 -9.35 -10.88
N ALA A 73 -14.66 -9.20 -11.60
CA ALA A 73 -14.67 -8.44 -12.86
C ALA A 73 -14.34 -6.96 -12.61
N TRP A 74 -14.96 -6.34 -11.60
CA TRP A 74 -14.68 -4.95 -11.23
C TRP A 74 -13.26 -4.76 -10.72
N GLY A 75 -12.72 -5.71 -9.95
CA GLY A 75 -11.33 -5.74 -9.49
C GLY A 75 -10.35 -5.78 -10.65
N VAL A 76 -10.59 -6.59 -11.67
CA VAL A 76 -9.77 -6.62 -12.91
C VAL A 76 -9.78 -5.27 -13.63
N ILE A 77 -10.94 -4.65 -13.75
CA ILE A 77 -11.08 -3.33 -14.41
C ILE A 77 -10.36 -2.24 -13.60
N GLY A 78 -10.54 -2.25 -12.29
CA GLY A 78 -9.85 -1.33 -11.37
C GLY A 78 -8.33 -1.50 -11.38
N HIS A 79 -7.86 -2.74 -11.41
CA HIS A 79 -6.45 -3.05 -11.54
C HIS A 79 -5.88 -2.49 -12.86
N LEU A 80 -6.51 -2.76 -13.99
CA LEU A 80 -6.08 -2.21 -15.28
C LEU A 80 -6.08 -0.67 -15.29
N ASN A 81 -7.08 -0.04 -14.69
CA ASN A 81 -7.12 1.41 -14.54
C ASN A 81 -5.97 1.96 -13.66
N ALA A 82 -5.44 1.16 -12.74
CA ALA A 82 -4.31 1.55 -11.90
C ALA A 82 -2.94 1.34 -12.57
N VAL A 83 -2.79 0.30 -13.41
CA VAL A 83 -1.48 -0.13 -13.93
C VAL A 83 -1.29 0.02 -15.45
N ALA A 84 -2.38 0.24 -16.18
CA ALA A 84 -2.40 0.36 -17.65
C ALA A 84 -3.47 1.38 -18.10
N ASP A 85 -3.50 2.53 -17.44
CA ASP A 85 -4.48 3.59 -17.68
C ASP A 85 -4.40 4.11 -19.12
N THR A 86 -5.56 4.20 -19.76
CA THR A 86 -5.75 4.84 -21.06
C THR A 86 -6.98 5.73 -21.02
N PRO A 87 -7.09 6.76 -21.89
CA PRO A 87 -8.29 7.61 -21.94
C PRO A 87 -9.60 6.81 -22.08
N GLU A 88 -9.61 5.77 -22.93
CA GLU A 88 -10.79 4.94 -23.19
C GLU A 88 -11.16 4.10 -21.97
N LEU A 89 -10.17 3.48 -21.31
CA LEU A 89 -10.40 2.69 -20.10
C LEU A 89 -10.86 3.59 -18.94
N ARG A 90 -10.21 4.74 -18.77
CA ARG A 90 -10.59 5.74 -17.77
C ARG A 90 -12.01 6.23 -17.94
N ALA A 91 -12.45 6.45 -19.19
CA ALA A 91 -13.81 6.88 -19.49
C ALA A 91 -14.84 5.81 -19.09
N VAL A 92 -14.67 4.57 -19.57
CA VAL A 92 -15.62 3.49 -19.26
C VAL A 92 -15.61 3.08 -17.78
N TYR A 93 -14.46 3.16 -17.11
CA TYR A 93 -14.38 2.98 -15.66
C TYR A 93 -15.21 4.05 -14.93
N GLY A 94 -15.05 5.33 -15.33
CA GLY A 94 -15.79 6.45 -14.76
C GLY A 94 -17.29 6.38 -14.96
N GLU A 95 -17.75 5.88 -16.12
CA GLU A 95 -19.18 5.66 -16.40
C GLU A 95 -19.79 4.57 -15.51
N ASN A 96 -19.04 3.54 -15.17
CA ASN A 96 -19.54 2.39 -14.43
C ASN A 96 -19.30 2.47 -12.91
N LEU A 97 -18.39 3.30 -12.45
CA LEU A 97 -18.11 3.48 -11.02
C LEU A 97 -19.38 3.85 -10.21
N PRO A 98 -20.23 4.81 -10.64
CA PRO A 98 -21.48 5.10 -9.93
C PRO A 98 -22.41 3.89 -9.82
N ARG A 99 -22.51 3.08 -10.87
CA ARG A 99 -23.40 1.89 -10.92
C ARG A 99 -22.97 0.83 -9.90
N VAL A 100 -21.67 0.57 -9.80
CA VAL A 100 -21.12 -0.39 -8.82
C VAL A 100 -21.24 0.17 -7.42
N THR A 101 -20.97 1.45 -7.22
CA THR A 101 -21.12 2.12 -5.92
C THR A 101 -22.58 2.12 -5.45
N GLU A 102 -23.53 2.42 -6.33
CA GLU A 102 -24.96 2.36 -6.04
C GLU A 102 -25.41 0.95 -5.63
N PHE A 103 -24.93 -0.08 -6.34
CA PHE A 103 -25.22 -1.47 -5.97
C PHE A 103 -24.78 -1.77 -4.53
N TRP A 104 -23.52 -1.53 -4.19
CA TRP A 104 -23.02 -1.82 -2.85
C TRP A 104 -23.68 -0.96 -1.77
N SER A 105 -23.98 0.30 -2.05
CA SER A 105 -24.75 1.16 -1.16
C SER A 105 -26.15 0.62 -0.90
N SER A 106 -26.83 0.15 -1.94
CA SER A 106 -28.18 -0.45 -1.84
C SER A 106 -28.17 -1.73 -1.02
N VAL A 107 -27.15 -2.58 -1.19
CA VAL A 107 -26.95 -3.78 -0.36
C VAL A 107 -26.73 -3.41 1.11
N GLY A 108 -25.79 -2.49 1.36
CA GLY A 108 -25.46 -2.04 2.72
C GLY A 108 -26.61 -1.35 3.45
N GLN A 109 -27.54 -0.71 2.72
CA GLN A 109 -28.74 -0.05 3.25
C GLN A 109 -29.97 -0.95 3.31
N ASN A 110 -29.89 -2.18 2.83
CA ASN A 110 -31.02 -3.09 2.78
C ASN A 110 -31.40 -3.62 4.16
N LEU A 111 -32.40 -2.99 4.76
CA LEU A 111 -32.89 -3.34 6.08
C LEU A 111 -33.43 -4.78 6.15
N ALA A 112 -34.13 -5.23 5.12
CA ALA A 112 -34.67 -6.59 5.09
C ALA A 112 -33.55 -7.64 5.09
N LEU A 113 -32.49 -7.42 4.32
CA LEU A 113 -31.29 -8.27 4.32
C LEU A 113 -30.57 -8.23 5.67
N TYR A 114 -30.40 -7.04 6.24
CA TYR A 114 -29.81 -6.87 7.57
C TYR A 114 -30.56 -7.63 8.65
N GLU A 115 -31.90 -7.57 8.64
CA GLU A 115 -32.73 -8.35 9.58
C GLU A 115 -32.55 -9.87 9.42
N LYS A 116 -32.30 -10.36 8.20
CA LYS A 116 -31.94 -11.77 7.96
C LYS A 116 -30.61 -12.14 8.62
N TYR A 117 -29.57 -11.30 8.47
CA TYR A 117 -28.29 -11.52 9.14
C TYR A 117 -28.41 -11.51 10.66
N LYS A 118 -29.19 -10.58 11.23
CA LYS A 118 -29.49 -10.56 12.67
C LYS A 118 -30.21 -11.84 13.13
N ALA A 119 -31.16 -12.31 12.35
CA ALA A 119 -31.89 -13.55 12.66
C ALA A 119 -30.96 -14.77 12.65
N ILE A 120 -30.03 -14.87 11.70
CA ILE A 120 -29.02 -15.93 11.66
C ILE A 120 -28.12 -15.86 12.91
N ALA A 121 -27.65 -14.66 13.30
CA ALA A 121 -26.80 -14.46 14.46
C ALA A 121 -27.53 -14.74 15.80
N ALA A 122 -28.86 -14.61 15.85
CA ALA A 122 -29.69 -14.88 17.02
C ALA A 122 -30.28 -16.30 17.04
N ALA A 123 -30.04 -17.11 16.02
CA ALA A 123 -30.57 -18.46 15.92
C ALA A 123 -29.95 -19.40 16.95
N SER A 124 -30.71 -20.41 17.39
CA SER A 124 -30.27 -21.37 18.42
C SER A 124 -29.07 -22.24 17.96
N ASP A 125 -28.86 -22.36 16.66
CA ASP A 125 -27.77 -23.10 16.03
C ASP A 125 -26.55 -22.22 15.68
N PHE A 126 -26.57 -20.92 16.02
CA PHE A 126 -25.43 -20.02 15.79
C PHE A 126 -24.12 -20.57 16.39
N GLU A 127 -24.18 -21.15 17.59
CA GLU A 127 -22.99 -21.72 18.24
C GLU A 127 -22.41 -22.94 17.49
N SER A 128 -23.19 -23.57 16.63
CA SER A 128 -22.71 -24.67 15.77
C SER A 128 -21.99 -24.23 14.52
N LEU A 129 -22.06 -22.93 14.17
CA LEU A 129 -21.31 -22.38 13.04
C LEU A 129 -19.82 -22.38 13.31
N THR A 130 -19.02 -22.47 12.23
CA THR A 130 -17.56 -22.36 12.34
C THR A 130 -17.14 -20.96 12.83
N GLY A 131 -15.92 -20.85 13.35
CA GLY A 131 -15.38 -19.55 13.78
C GLY A 131 -15.36 -18.52 12.67
N GLU A 132 -15.04 -18.96 11.45
CA GLU A 132 -15.03 -18.13 10.24
C GLU A 132 -16.42 -17.56 9.93
N ARG A 133 -17.45 -18.39 9.95
CA ARG A 133 -18.84 -17.96 9.69
C ARG A 133 -19.38 -17.01 10.77
N LYS A 134 -19.05 -17.28 12.03
CA LYS A 134 -19.37 -16.36 13.15
C LYS A 134 -18.68 -14.99 12.93
N LYS A 135 -17.41 -14.99 12.56
CA LYS A 135 -16.67 -13.74 12.28
C LYS A 135 -17.29 -12.97 11.11
N ILE A 136 -17.66 -13.66 10.02
CA ILE A 136 -18.33 -13.05 8.87
C ILE A 136 -19.64 -12.40 9.29
N LEU A 137 -20.49 -13.09 10.06
CA LEU A 137 -21.75 -12.54 10.53
C LEU A 137 -21.54 -11.31 11.41
N ASN A 138 -20.61 -11.35 12.34
CA ASN A 138 -20.29 -10.22 13.21
C ASN A 138 -19.77 -9.01 12.42
N ASN A 139 -18.88 -9.26 11.44
CA ASN A 139 -18.41 -8.22 10.54
C ASN A 139 -19.57 -7.63 9.73
N ALA A 140 -20.41 -8.48 9.13
CA ALA A 140 -21.56 -8.04 8.34
C ALA A 140 -22.52 -7.18 9.14
N LEU A 141 -22.86 -7.56 10.37
CA LEU A 141 -23.75 -6.77 11.25
C LEU A 141 -23.19 -5.39 11.56
N ARG A 142 -21.87 -5.29 11.78
CA ARG A 142 -21.19 -4.01 11.93
C ARG A 142 -21.26 -3.20 10.64
N ASP A 143 -20.94 -3.82 9.52
CA ASP A 143 -20.79 -3.16 8.22
C ASP A 143 -22.15 -2.69 7.67
N PHE A 144 -23.24 -3.41 7.91
CA PHE A 144 -24.59 -2.93 7.61
C PHE A 144 -24.90 -1.63 8.37
N ARG A 145 -24.58 -1.54 9.67
CA ARG A 145 -24.75 -0.31 10.44
C ARG A 145 -23.92 0.84 9.89
N LEU A 146 -22.64 0.58 9.59
CA LEU A 146 -21.74 1.59 8.99
C LEU A 146 -22.16 2.00 7.57
N SER A 147 -22.90 1.16 6.86
CA SER A 147 -23.46 1.46 5.53
C SER A 147 -24.84 2.13 5.58
N GLY A 148 -25.36 2.38 6.79
CA GLY A 148 -26.61 3.11 6.95
C GLY A 148 -27.89 2.27 6.92
N ALA A 149 -27.82 0.95 7.17
CA ALA A 149 -29.00 0.08 7.18
C ALA A 149 -30.07 0.50 8.20
N GLU A 150 -29.65 1.06 9.34
CA GLU A 150 -30.51 1.52 10.42
C GLU A 150 -30.94 2.99 10.28
N LEU A 151 -30.51 3.69 9.24
CA LEU A 151 -30.94 5.07 8.99
C LEU A 151 -32.46 5.14 8.70
N PRO A 152 -33.12 6.22 9.09
CA PRO A 152 -34.47 6.52 8.62
C PRO A 152 -34.56 6.49 7.08
N GLU A 153 -35.67 5.99 6.53
CA GLU A 153 -35.83 5.81 5.08
C GLU A 153 -35.67 7.12 4.29
N ASP A 154 -36.03 8.26 4.86
CA ASP A 154 -35.86 9.57 4.24
C ASP A 154 -34.41 10.08 4.22
N GLN A 155 -33.51 9.49 5.03
CA GLN A 155 -32.08 9.82 5.05
C GLN A 155 -31.23 8.90 4.16
N LYS A 156 -31.70 7.70 3.85
CA LYS A 156 -30.94 6.72 3.03
C LYS A 156 -30.51 7.24 1.65
N PRO A 157 -31.38 7.97 0.89
CA PRO A 157 -30.95 8.53 -0.41
C PRO A 157 -29.78 9.52 -0.26
N ARG A 158 -29.78 10.37 0.78
CA ARG A 158 -28.66 11.27 1.01
C ARG A 158 -27.38 10.52 1.35
N PHE A 159 -27.47 9.48 2.16
CA PHE A 159 -26.29 8.66 2.49
C PHE A 159 -25.73 7.96 1.24
N ALA A 160 -26.57 7.40 0.38
CA ALA A 160 -26.15 6.81 -0.90
C ALA A 160 -25.46 7.84 -1.80
N GLU A 161 -26.00 9.06 -1.92
CA GLU A 161 -25.39 10.17 -2.65
C GLU A 161 -24.00 10.54 -2.10
N LEU A 162 -23.83 10.55 -0.77
CA LEU A 162 -22.51 10.75 -0.13
C LEU A 162 -21.50 9.69 -0.56
N GLN A 163 -21.89 8.42 -0.56
CA GLN A 163 -21.00 7.32 -0.96
C GLN A 163 -20.59 7.41 -2.44
N GLU A 164 -21.55 7.68 -3.31
CA GLU A 164 -21.30 7.88 -4.75
C GLU A 164 -20.36 9.07 -5.00
N ARG A 165 -20.62 10.20 -4.33
CA ARG A 165 -19.79 11.39 -4.47
C ARG A 165 -18.37 11.17 -3.94
N GLN A 166 -18.21 10.48 -2.81
CA GLN A 166 -16.89 10.14 -2.28
C GLN A 166 -16.09 9.22 -3.21
N ALA A 167 -16.74 8.24 -3.84
CA ALA A 167 -16.10 7.39 -4.84
C ALA A 167 -15.62 8.20 -6.06
N ALA A 168 -16.42 9.13 -6.54
CA ALA A 168 -16.05 10.02 -7.65
C ALA A 168 -14.88 10.94 -7.29
N LEU A 169 -14.87 11.51 -6.09
CA LEU A 169 -13.77 12.36 -5.59
C LEU A 169 -12.48 11.58 -5.42
N SER A 170 -12.54 10.36 -4.90
CA SER A 170 -11.39 9.46 -4.76
C SER A 170 -10.74 9.16 -6.12
N LYS A 171 -11.57 8.82 -7.11
CA LYS A 171 -11.11 8.61 -8.49
C LYS A 171 -10.46 9.87 -9.07
N ALA A 172 -11.13 11.01 -8.99
CA ALA A 172 -10.61 12.28 -9.50
C ALA A 172 -9.29 12.66 -8.83
N PHE A 173 -9.18 12.49 -7.52
CA PHE A 173 -7.95 12.73 -6.78
C PHE A 173 -6.77 11.94 -7.35
N SER A 174 -6.97 10.65 -7.53
CA SER A 174 -5.95 9.74 -8.05
C SER A 174 -5.56 10.06 -9.49
N ASP A 175 -6.53 10.35 -10.35
CA ASP A 175 -6.30 10.72 -11.76
C ASP A 175 -5.51 12.03 -11.86
N HIS A 176 -5.84 13.04 -11.06
CA HIS A 176 -5.12 14.31 -11.03
C HIS A 176 -3.65 14.16 -10.61
N VAL A 177 -3.37 13.32 -9.62
CA VAL A 177 -1.99 13.03 -9.19
C VAL A 177 -1.20 12.34 -10.30
N LEU A 178 -1.80 11.37 -10.98
CA LEU A 178 -1.18 10.67 -12.10
C LEU A 178 -0.90 11.63 -13.26
N ASP A 179 -1.87 12.41 -13.67
CA ASP A 179 -1.76 13.36 -14.79
C ASP A 179 -0.71 14.44 -14.50
N ALA A 180 -0.71 15.00 -13.28
CA ALA A 180 0.29 15.98 -12.87
C ALA A 180 1.72 15.40 -12.86
N THR A 181 1.86 14.11 -12.53
CA THR A 181 3.13 13.41 -12.56
C THR A 181 3.61 13.14 -13.98
N ASN A 182 2.72 12.67 -14.86
CA ASN A 182 3.03 12.33 -16.25
C ASN A 182 3.32 13.55 -17.12
N ALA A 183 2.68 14.69 -16.85
CA ALA A 183 2.81 15.89 -17.66
C ALA A 183 4.18 16.58 -17.55
N TYR A 184 4.93 16.33 -16.48
CA TYR A 184 6.19 17.02 -16.21
C TYR A 184 7.39 16.35 -16.87
N ALA A 185 8.24 17.19 -17.47
CA ALA A 185 9.58 16.79 -17.90
C ALA A 185 10.57 17.93 -17.68
N TYR A 186 11.72 17.61 -17.11
CA TYR A 186 12.91 18.44 -17.12
C TYR A 186 13.88 17.89 -18.15
N ILE A 187 14.29 18.72 -19.11
CA ILE A 187 15.27 18.35 -20.13
C ILE A 187 16.62 18.98 -19.77
N ALA A 188 17.60 18.16 -19.43
CA ALA A 188 18.98 18.59 -19.32
C ALA A 188 19.60 18.61 -20.73
N GLU A 189 20.24 19.73 -21.09
CA GLU A 189 20.81 19.92 -22.43
C GLU A 189 22.34 19.75 -22.44
N SER A 190 22.97 19.87 -21.26
CA SER A 190 24.42 19.80 -21.10
C SER A 190 24.81 18.63 -20.18
N LYS A 191 25.98 18.02 -20.46
CA LYS A 191 26.59 17.03 -19.58
C LYS A 191 26.95 17.63 -18.20
N ASP A 192 27.22 18.92 -18.14
CA ASP A 192 27.52 19.62 -16.88
C ASP A 192 26.31 19.63 -15.93
N ASP A 193 25.09 19.59 -16.48
CA ASP A 193 23.86 19.48 -15.68
C ASP A 193 23.71 18.15 -14.95
N LEU A 194 24.45 17.13 -15.42
CA LEU A 194 24.35 15.75 -14.92
C LEU A 194 25.36 15.44 -13.80
N ALA A 195 26.19 16.41 -13.41
CA ALA A 195 27.23 16.19 -12.41
C ALA A 195 26.67 15.56 -11.12
N GLY A 196 27.33 14.50 -10.66
CA GLY A 196 26.98 13.75 -9.45
C GLY A 196 25.93 12.66 -9.64
N LEU A 197 25.18 12.64 -10.74
CA LEU A 197 24.17 11.62 -11.00
C LEU A 197 24.81 10.26 -11.32
N PRO A 198 24.21 9.14 -10.84
CA PRO A 198 24.63 7.79 -11.21
C PRO A 198 24.48 7.51 -12.73
N GLU A 199 25.35 6.67 -13.26
CA GLU A 199 25.41 6.41 -14.71
C GLU A 199 24.13 5.77 -15.25
N ASP A 200 23.53 4.84 -14.50
CA ASP A 200 22.27 4.20 -14.87
C ASP A 200 21.08 5.18 -14.87
N VAL A 201 21.09 6.17 -13.99
CA VAL A 201 20.09 7.26 -13.98
C VAL A 201 20.25 8.18 -15.18
N ILE A 202 21.50 8.50 -15.55
CA ILE A 202 21.80 9.29 -16.75
C ILE A 202 21.35 8.54 -18.01
N GLU A 203 21.66 7.25 -18.09
CA GLU A 203 21.28 6.43 -19.23
C GLU A 203 19.77 6.28 -19.37
N ALA A 204 19.05 6.06 -18.26
CA ALA A 204 17.59 6.03 -18.25
C ALA A 204 16.98 7.35 -18.73
N ALA A 205 17.55 8.49 -18.33
CA ALA A 205 17.11 9.81 -18.77
C ALA A 205 17.38 10.04 -20.26
N ARG A 206 18.52 9.56 -20.80
CA ARG A 206 18.84 9.59 -22.23
C ARG A 206 17.83 8.77 -23.04
N GLU A 207 17.59 7.51 -22.66
CA GLU A 207 16.61 6.66 -23.33
C GLU A 207 15.20 7.25 -23.28
N ALA A 208 14.81 7.89 -22.15
CA ALA A 208 13.52 8.55 -22.04
C ALA A 208 13.38 9.74 -23.02
N ALA A 209 14.44 10.52 -23.24
CA ALA A 209 14.45 11.59 -24.22
C ALA A 209 14.38 11.03 -25.66
N GLU A 210 15.15 10.00 -25.96
CA GLU A 210 15.19 9.37 -27.29
C GLU A 210 13.84 8.76 -27.70
N ARG A 211 13.13 8.11 -26.77
CA ARG A 211 11.77 7.59 -27.04
C ARG A 211 10.80 8.67 -27.53
N GLU A 212 11.02 9.92 -27.12
CA GLU A 212 10.22 11.08 -27.57
C GLU A 212 10.90 11.87 -28.71
N SER A 213 11.95 11.32 -29.32
CA SER A 213 12.74 12.00 -30.36
C SER A 213 13.28 13.38 -29.91
N LYS A 214 13.63 13.49 -28.62
CA LYS A 214 14.23 14.68 -28.02
C LYS A 214 15.73 14.48 -27.82
N SER A 215 16.50 15.57 -27.97
CA SER A 215 17.93 15.61 -27.59
C SER A 215 18.08 15.86 -26.08
N GLY A 216 19.21 15.44 -25.52
CA GLY A 216 19.53 15.63 -24.12
C GLY A 216 19.02 14.49 -23.22
N TRP A 217 18.67 14.82 -21.99
CA TRP A 217 18.29 13.86 -20.95
C TRP A 217 16.99 14.28 -20.32
N LYS A 218 15.98 13.39 -20.35
CA LYS A 218 14.64 13.66 -19.80
C LYS A 218 14.52 13.11 -18.41
N PHE A 219 14.25 13.99 -17.43
CA PHE A 219 13.89 13.64 -16.05
C PHE A 219 12.40 13.91 -15.82
N THR A 220 11.75 13.03 -15.07
CA THR A 220 10.31 13.10 -14.78
C THR A 220 10.07 13.16 -13.27
N LEU A 221 8.80 13.29 -12.86
CA LEU A 221 8.42 13.23 -11.44
C LEU A 221 8.06 11.82 -10.96
N HIS A 222 8.22 10.80 -11.79
CA HIS A 222 8.21 9.42 -11.30
C HIS A 222 9.38 9.19 -10.36
N PHE A 223 9.15 8.47 -9.27
CA PHE A 223 10.10 8.39 -8.17
C PHE A 223 11.51 7.93 -8.59
N PRO A 224 11.69 6.89 -9.44
CA PRO A 224 13.02 6.46 -9.89
C PRO A 224 13.79 7.50 -10.73
N SER A 225 13.10 8.48 -11.31
CA SER A 225 13.72 9.59 -12.04
C SER A 225 13.96 10.81 -11.14
N TYR A 226 12.99 11.11 -10.27
CA TYR A 226 13.00 12.29 -9.40
C TYR A 226 13.97 12.15 -8.22
N PHE A 227 13.87 11.05 -7.46
CA PHE A 227 14.58 10.94 -6.20
C PHE A 227 16.11 10.89 -6.35
N PRO A 228 16.70 10.20 -7.35
CA PRO A 228 18.13 10.26 -7.58
C PRO A 228 18.66 11.68 -7.89
N VAL A 229 17.86 12.53 -8.51
CA VAL A 229 18.23 13.94 -8.71
C VAL A 229 18.33 14.66 -7.36
N MET A 230 17.37 14.44 -6.46
CA MET A 230 17.42 15.02 -5.10
C MET A 230 18.62 14.51 -4.31
N GLN A 231 18.99 13.25 -4.48
CA GLN A 231 19.99 12.57 -3.68
C GLN A 231 21.42 12.80 -4.17
N TYR A 232 21.63 12.86 -5.50
CA TYR A 232 22.96 12.83 -6.08
C TYR A 232 23.33 14.05 -6.91
N SER A 233 22.38 14.78 -7.51
CA SER A 233 22.71 15.87 -8.43
C SER A 233 23.48 16.99 -7.72
N GLU A 234 24.65 17.36 -8.26
CA GLU A 234 25.41 18.53 -7.81
C GLU A 234 24.81 19.85 -8.33
N ASN A 235 23.93 19.78 -9.34
CA ASN A 235 23.21 20.93 -9.86
C ASN A 235 22.05 21.32 -8.91
N ARG A 236 22.33 22.26 -8.00
CA ARG A 236 21.37 22.74 -7.01
C ARG A 236 20.11 23.36 -7.65
N ALA A 237 20.26 24.06 -8.79
CA ALA A 237 19.15 24.67 -9.48
C ALA A 237 18.20 23.60 -10.07
N MET A 238 18.76 22.49 -10.58
CA MET A 238 17.97 21.35 -11.03
C MET A 238 17.21 20.72 -9.88
N ARG A 239 17.85 20.50 -8.72
CA ARG A 239 17.17 19.99 -7.53
C ARG A 239 16.02 20.89 -7.11
N GLU A 240 16.24 22.22 -7.02
CA GLU A 240 15.20 23.18 -6.68
C GLU A 240 14.02 23.12 -7.65
N THR A 241 14.30 23.17 -8.96
CA THR A 241 13.27 23.16 -10.00
C THR A 241 12.39 21.92 -9.92
N MET A 242 13.02 20.73 -9.83
CA MET A 242 12.29 19.47 -9.74
C MET A 242 11.58 19.28 -8.40
N TYR A 243 12.17 19.74 -7.31
CA TYR A 243 11.53 19.69 -5.98
C TYR A 243 10.25 20.54 -5.96
N ARG A 244 10.32 21.78 -6.46
CA ARG A 244 9.14 22.65 -6.53
C ARG A 244 8.03 22.02 -7.37
N ALA A 245 8.37 21.47 -8.51
CA ALA A 245 7.41 20.77 -9.35
C ALA A 245 6.79 19.55 -8.64
N TYR A 246 7.59 18.80 -7.91
CA TYR A 246 7.14 17.59 -7.23
C TYR A 246 6.17 17.87 -6.08
N VAL A 247 6.52 18.81 -5.20
CA VAL A 247 5.72 19.08 -3.98
C VAL A 247 4.50 19.98 -4.23
N THR A 248 4.34 20.49 -5.44
CA THR A 248 3.17 21.30 -5.86
C THR A 248 2.26 20.59 -6.85
N ARG A 249 2.51 19.30 -7.14
CA ARG A 249 1.65 18.50 -8.01
C ARG A 249 0.21 18.52 -7.53
N ALA A 250 -0.71 18.48 -8.47
CA ALA A 250 -2.15 18.45 -8.22
C ALA A 250 -2.62 19.56 -7.26
N SER A 251 -2.06 20.75 -7.39
CA SER A 251 -2.43 21.93 -6.60
C SER A 251 -2.56 23.19 -7.47
N GLU A 252 -3.04 24.27 -6.87
CA GLU A 252 -3.14 25.59 -7.49
C GLU A 252 -1.77 26.14 -7.96
N LEU A 253 -0.68 25.63 -7.39
CA LEU A 253 0.71 25.99 -7.77
C LEU A 253 1.27 25.09 -8.89
N GLY A 254 0.56 24.02 -9.26
CA GLY A 254 0.99 23.11 -10.32
C GLY A 254 1.31 23.81 -11.65
N PRO A 255 0.49 24.76 -12.14
CA PRO A 255 0.80 25.51 -13.35
C PRO A 255 2.04 26.39 -13.27
N GLN A 256 2.38 26.87 -12.08
CA GLN A 256 3.54 27.77 -11.87
C GLN A 256 4.87 26.99 -11.84
N TYR A 257 4.93 25.85 -11.16
CA TYR A 257 6.18 25.12 -10.92
C TYR A 257 6.30 23.82 -11.71
N GLY A 258 5.18 23.25 -12.09
CA GLY A 258 5.09 22.07 -12.95
C GLY A 258 4.70 22.44 -14.37
N LYS A 259 4.12 21.46 -15.05
CA LYS A 259 3.46 21.65 -16.37
C LYS A 259 1.99 21.26 -16.29
N GLY A 260 1.43 21.32 -15.07
CA GLY A 260 0.06 20.99 -14.80
C GLY A 260 -0.91 22.07 -15.24
N THR A 261 -2.18 21.78 -15.08
CA THR A 261 -3.30 22.70 -15.25
C THR A 261 -4.03 22.88 -13.92
N THR A 262 -4.84 23.93 -13.80
CA THR A 262 -5.72 24.12 -12.64
C THR A 262 -6.80 23.05 -12.54
N ASP A 263 -7.09 22.34 -13.64
CA ASP A 263 -8.07 21.24 -13.66
C ASP A 263 -7.64 20.03 -12.84
N TRP A 264 -6.33 19.91 -12.54
CA TRP A 264 -5.78 18.85 -11.69
C TRP A 264 -5.60 19.26 -10.23
N ASP A 265 -6.14 20.40 -9.83
CA ASP A 265 -6.04 20.87 -8.46
C ASP A 265 -6.99 20.09 -7.53
N ASN A 266 -6.40 19.35 -6.59
CA ASN A 266 -7.12 18.54 -5.60
C ASN A 266 -7.60 19.33 -4.37
N THR A 267 -7.33 20.63 -4.27
CA THR A 267 -7.69 21.42 -3.10
C THR A 267 -9.19 21.41 -2.82
N ALA A 268 -10.02 21.60 -3.85
CA ALA A 268 -11.48 21.52 -3.72
C ALA A 268 -11.95 20.07 -3.40
N ASN A 269 -11.31 19.06 -4.01
CA ASN A 269 -11.63 17.67 -3.77
C ASN A 269 -11.38 17.29 -2.30
N ILE A 270 -10.27 17.74 -1.73
CA ILE A 270 -9.96 17.55 -0.31
C ILE A 270 -11.03 18.16 0.58
N ALA A 271 -11.36 19.44 0.34
CA ALA A 271 -12.35 20.16 1.13
C ALA A 271 -13.73 19.50 1.08
N GLU A 272 -14.18 19.09 -0.10
CA GLU A 272 -15.45 18.38 -0.27
C GLU A 272 -15.42 17.00 0.40
N SER A 273 -14.36 16.23 0.21
CA SER A 273 -14.22 14.91 0.85
C SER A 273 -14.33 14.98 2.36
N LEU A 274 -13.70 15.97 2.99
CA LEU A 274 -13.77 16.16 4.44
C LEU A 274 -15.18 16.51 4.91
N LYS A 275 -15.92 17.38 4.19
CA LYS A 275 -17.31 17.70 4.50
C LYS A 275 -18.22 16.48 4.40
N LEU A 276 -18.06 15.68 3.34
CA LEU A 276 -18.88 14.47 3.16
C LEU A 276 -18.61 13.43 4.23
N ARG A 277 -17.34 13.25 4.64
CA ARG A 277 -16.97 12.35 5.73
C ARG A 277 -17.53 12.79 7.08
N GLU A 278 -17.51 14.09 7.35
CA GLU A 278 -18.13 14.65 8.57
C GLU A 278 -19.65 14.42 8.58
N GLU A 279 -20.33 14.69 7.46
CA GLU A 279 -21.76 14.44 7.31
C GLU A 279 -22.10 12.96 7.47
N GLU A 280 -21.33 12.07 6.84
CA GLU A 280 -21.46 10.61 6.99
C GLU A 280 -21.38 10.18 8.45
N ALA A 281 -20.35 10.63 9.16
CA ALA A 281 -20.17 10.29 10.57
C ALA A 281 -21.36 10.74 11.43
N HIS A 282 -21.83 11.96 11.24
CA HIS A 282 -22.97 12.50 11.99
C HIS A 282 -24.27 11.75 11.66
N MET A 283 -24.51 11.40 10.39
CA MET A 283 -25.67 10.58 10.02
C MET A 283 -25.65 9.22 10.71
N LEU A 284 -24.49 8.61 10.87
CA LEU A 284 -24.30 7.33 11.55
C LEU A 284 -24.29 7.45 13.09
N GLY A 285 -24.40 8.66 13.64
CA GLY A 285 -24.42 8.90 15.09
C GLY A 285 -23.04 8.95 15.76
N TYR A 286 -21.97 9.05 14.98
CA TYR A 286 -20.61 9.25 15.48
C TYR A 286 -20.29 10.74 15.62
N LYS A 287 -19.33 11.07 16.48
CA LYS A 287 -18.88 12.46 16.68
C LYS A 287 -18.07 12.99 15.50
N ASN A 288 -17.29 12.11 14.86
CA ASN A 288 -16.41 12.43 13.77
C ASN A 288 -16.10 11.19 12.93
N PHE A 289 -15.50 11.40 11.76
CA PHE A 289 -15.17 10.30 10.82
C PHE A 289 -14.07 9.37 11.36
N ALA A 290 -13.17 9.85 12.22
CA ALA A 290 -12.17 8.98 12.82
C ALA A 290 -12.81 7.84 13.64
N GLU A 291 -13.91 8.11 14.38
CA GLU A 291 -14.63 7.07 15.09
C GLU A 291 -15.27 6.05 14.12
N VAL A 292 -15.82 6.49 13.00
CA VAL A 292 -16.33 5.60 11.94
C VAL A 292 -15.22 4.71 11.39
N SER A 293 -14.08 5.30 11.04
CA SER A 293 -12.93 4.59 10.50
C SER A 293 -12.35 3.57 11.48
N LEU A 294 -12.37 3.85 12.77
CA LEU A 294 -11.83 2.95 13.80
C LEU A 294 -12.78 1.79 14.17
N ALA A 295 -14.05 1.88 13.85
CA ALA A 295 -15.03 0.86 14.22
C ALA A 295 -14.64 -0.58 13.82
N PRO A 296 -14.06 -0.84 12.62
CA PRO A 296 -13.56 -2.17 12.22
C PRO A 296 -12.10 -2.44 12.59
N LYS A 297 -11.42 -1.58 13.36
CA LYS A 297 -9.99 -1.64 13.63
C LYS A 297 -9.67 -2.13 15.05
N MET A 298 -8.38 -2.37 15.35
CA MET A 298 -7.90 -2.77 16.68
C MET A 298 -7.92 -1.61 17.67
N ALA A 299 -7.57 -0.40 17.24
CA ALA A 299 -7.58 0.80 18.09
C ALA A 299 -9.01 1.15 18.50
N GLU A 300 -9.20 1.43 19.78
CA GLU A 300 -10.52 1.61 20.39
C GLU A 300 -11.07 3.03 20.28
N SER A 301 -10.17 4.03 20.14
CA SER A 301 -10.57 5.44 20.07
C SER A 301 -9.53 6.30 19.35
N PRO A 302 -9.93 7.45 18.78
CA PRO A 302 -8.99 8.43 18.23
C PRO A 302 -7.98 8.93 19.28
N GLU A 303 -8.39 9.09 20.53
CA GLU A 303 -7.53 9.51 21.63
C GLU A 303 -6.44 8.50 21.94
N GLN A 304 -6.74 7.20 21.89
CA GLN A 304 -5.72 6.13 22.03
C GLN A 304 -4.67 6.23 20.92
N VAL A 305 -5.10 6.43 19.68
CA VAL A 305 -4.19 6.58 18.54
C VAL A 305 -3.31 7.81 18.68
N MET A 306 -3.89 8.96 19.01
CA MET A 306 -3.13 10.21 19.14
C MET A 306 -2.14 10.14 20.32
N THR A 307 -2.53 9.53 21.45
CA THR A 307 -1.64 9.32 22.60
C THR A 307 -0.45 8.42 22.23
N PHE A 308 -0.70 7.35 21.49
CA PHE A 308 0.35 6.47 20.98
C PHE A 308 1.34 7.21 20.07
N LEU A 309 0.84 8.03 19.14
CA LEU A 309 1.67 8.83 18.23
C LEU A 309 2.48 9.90 18.97
N GLU A 310 1.89 10.56 19.98
CA GLU A 310 2.56 11.55 20.82
C GLU A 310 3.69 10.93 21.68
N ASP A 311 3.47 9.72 22.21
CA ASP A 311 4.52 8.99 22.94
C ASP A 311 5.69 8.65 22.01
N LEU A 312 5.43 8.13 20.81
CA LEU A 312 6.48 7.89 19.81
C LEU A 312 7.20 9.17 19.40
N ALA A 313 6.48 10.28 19.20
CA ALA A 313 7.08 11.57 18.86
C ALA A 313 8.02 12.06 19.98
N THR A 314 7.60 11.90 21.23
CA THR A 314 8.41 12.29 22.39
C THR A 314 9.72 11.50 22.47
N ARG A 315 9.66 10.21 22.18
CA ARG A 315 10.86 9.34 22.15
C ARG A 315 11.78 9.63 20.97
N ALA A 316 11.21 9.88 19.78
CA ALA A 316 11.98 10.13 18.56
C ALA A 316 12.61 11.54 18.50
N ARG A 317 11.98 12.54 19.15
CA ARG A 317 12.41 13.94 19.04
C ARG A 317 13.88 14.21 19.37
N PRO A 318 14.46 13.72 20.50
CA PRO A 318 15.88 13.96 20.79
C PRO A 318 16.82 13.43 19.71
N HIS A 319 16.48 12.26 19.13
CA HIS A 319 17.24 11.68 18.02
C HIS A 319 17.11 12.52 16.74
N ALA A 320 15.91 12.96 16.42
CA ALA A 320 15.67 13.81 15.26
C ALA A 320 16.33 15.18 15.35
N GLU A 321 16.35 15.80 16.55
CA GLU A 321 17.03 17.07 16.79
C GLU A 321 18.54 16.92 16.60
N HIS A 322 19.12 15.83 17.11
CA HIS A 322 20.53 15.49 16.89
C HIS A 322 20.83 15.28 15.41
N ASP A 323 20.05 14.45 14.72
CA ASP A 323 20.19 14.15 13.29
C ASP A 323 20.16 15.44 12.45
N TRP A 324 19.21 16.33 12.75
CA TRP A 324 19.04 17.59 12.02
C TRP A 324 20.19 18.58 12.29
N GLN A 325 20.63 18.69 13.54
CA GLN A 325 21.77 19.56 13.89
C GLN A 325 23.04 19.08 13.17
N GLU A 326 23.33 17.80 13.22
CA GLU A 326 24.49 17.21 12.55
C GLU A 326 24.45 17.43 11.04
N LEU A 327 23.29 17.24 10.42
CA LEU A 327 23.13 17.45 8.98
C LEU A 327 23.41 18.90 8.59
N ARG A 328 22.90 19.88 9.36
CA ARG A 328 23.14 21.30 9.10
C ARG A 328 24.62 21.67 9.27
N GLU A 329 25.27 21.20 10.33
CA GLU A 329 26.69 21.45 10.57
C GLU A 329 27.55 20.86 9.46
N PHE A 330 27.25 19.63 9.02
CA PHE A 330 27.92 19.00 7.91
C PHE A 330 27.75 19.78 6.60
N ALA A 331 26.51 20.16 6.28
CA ALA A 331 26.19 20.89 5.06
C ALA A 331 26.90 22.25 5.01
N ALA A 332 26.89 23.01 6.09
CA ALA A 332 27.57 24.30 6.17
C ALA A 332 29.08 24.14 6.09
N GLY A 333 29.68 23.20 6.87
CA GLY A 333 31.12 23.05 7.00
C GLY A 333 31.80 22.31 5.85
N LYS A 334 31.09 21.43 5.12
CA LYS A 334 31.67 20.55 4.10
C LYS A 334 31.09 20.74 2.71
N LEU A 335 29.84 21.17 2.58
CA LEU A 335 29.19 21.34 1.29
C LEU A 335 29.01 22.81 0.89
N GLY A 336 29.35 23.76 1.78
CA GLY A 336 29.16 25.18 1.51
C GLY A 336 27.68 25.61 1.47
N LEU A 337 26.79 24.80 2.02
CA LEU A 337 25.36 25.07 2.11
C LEU A 337 25.04 25.68 3.47
N GLY A 338 25.19 27.00 3.61
CA GLY A 338 25.01 27.71 4.88
C GLY A 338 23.60 27.59 5.45
N GLU A 339 22.59 27.58 4.60
CA GLU A 339 21.20 27.33 4.96
C GLU A 339 20.64 26.22 4.06
N LEU A 340 20.29 25.08 4.69
CA LEU A 340 19.69 23.98 3.98
C LEU A 340 18.26 24.34 3.53
N GLN A 341 18.05 24.26 2.25
CA GLN A 341 16.72 24.32 1.66
C GLN A 341 16.13 22.90 1.56
N PRO A 342 14.82 22.74 1.44
CA PRO A 342 14.19 21.42 1.34
C PRO A 342 14.77 20.52 0.23
N TRP A 343 15.17 21.08 -0.90
CA TRP A 343 15.82 20.36 -2.01
C TRP A 343 17.29 20.01 -1.77
N ASP A 344 17.88 20.45 -0.66
CA ASP A 344 19.25 20.12 -0.28
C ASP A 344 19.31 18.97 0.72
N VAL A 345 18.21 18.66 1.41
CA VAL A 345 18.18 17.73 2.55
C VAL A 345 18.63 16.32 2.14
N ALA A 346 18.03 15.76 1.10
CA ALA A 346 18.38 14.40 0.62
C ALA A 346 19.81 14.33 0.09
N PHE A 347 20.27 15.39 -0.62
CA PHE A 347 21.65 15.50 -1.10
C PHE A 347 22.65 15.55 0.05
N ALA A 348 22.42 16.41 1.03
CA ALA A 348 23.31 16.54 2.19
C ALA A 348 23.32 15.26 3.04
N ALA A 349 22.17 14.61 3.22
CA ALA A 349 22.05 13.36 3.95
C ALA A 349 22.85 12.23 3.28
N GLU A 350 22.78 12.09 1.97
CA GLU A 350 23.58 11.09 1.24
C GLU A 350 25.08 11.35 1.35
N ARG A 351 25.52 12.60 1.22
CA ARG A 351 26.92 12.97 1.40
C ARG A 351 27.42 12.73 2.82
N LEU A 352 26.58 12.99 3.83
CA LEU A 352 26.90 12.70 5.24
C LEU A 352 27.01 11.19 5.47
N ARG A 353 26.09 10.39 4.94
CA ARG A 353 26.09 8.93 5.04
C ARG A 353 27.35 8.33 4.40
N GLN A 354 27.68 8.75 3.17
CA GLN A 354 28.90 8.34 2.47
C GLN A 354 30.16 8.66 3.29
N LYS A 355 30.21 9.85 3.88
CA LYS A 355 31.35 10.25 4.72
C LYS A 355 31.44 9.43 6.02
N ARG A 356 30.32 9.17 6.67
CA ARG A 356 30.29 8.47 7.96
C ARG A 356 30.57 6.98 7.84
N TYR A 357 29.93 6.33 6.87
CA TYR A 357 29.95 4.87 6.74
C TYR A 357 30.81 4.35 5.59
N SER A 358 31.40 5.24 4.77
CA SER A 358 32.32 4.90 3.68
C SER A 358 31.72 3.98 2.62
N PHE A 359 30.42 4.18 2.28
CA PHE A 359 29.75 3.56 1.14
C PHE A 359 28.66 4.48 0.59
N SER A 360 28.18 4.21 -0.63
CA SER A 360 27.04 4.88 -1.22
C SER A 360 25.91 3.89 -1.51
N GLU A 361 24.67 4.38 -1.51
CA GLU A 361 23.51 3.57 -1.94
C GLU A 361 23.66 3.10 -3.39
N ASN A 362 24.27 3.90 -4.25
CA ASN A 362 24.52 3.52 -5.62
C ASN A 362 25.54 2.37 -5.76
N GLU A 363 26.54 2.30 -4.87
CA GLU A 363 27.46 1.15 -4.80
C GLU A 363 26.72 -0.12 -4.39
N VAL A 364 25.90 -0.03 -3.35
CA VAL A 364 25.09 -1.15 -2.83
C VAL A 364 24.10 -1.65 -3.88
N LYS A 365 23.44 -0.75 -4.60
CA LYS A 365 22.49 -1.05 -5.67
C LYS A 365 23.05 -2.03 -6.72
N GLN A 366 24.33 -1.96 -7.04
CA GLN A 366 24.97 -2.83 -8.04
C GLN A 366 24.96 -4.32 -7.65
N TYR A 367 24.73 -4.64 -6.36
CA TYR A 367 24.64 -6.01 -5.85
C TYR A 367 23.23 -6.59 -5.84
N PHE A 368 22.21 -5.81 -6.21
CA PHE A 368 20.81 -6.22 -6.19
C PHE A 368 20.18 -6.29 -7.60
N PRO A 369 20.74 -7.06 -8.55
CA PRO A 369 20.02 -7.31 -9.79
C PRO A 369 18.75 -8.12 -9.52
N GLU A 370 17.68 -7.81 -10.24
CA GLU A 370 16.32 -8.32 -10.01
C GLU A 370 16.24 -9.84 -9.84
N ASP A 371 16.83 -10.61 -10.76
CA ASP A 371 16.72 -12.08 -10.70
C ASP A 371 17.35 -12.67 -9.42
N THR A 372 18.43 -12.06 -8.94
CA THR A 372 19.10 -12.50 -7.70
C THR A 372 18.26 -12.13 -6.48
N VAL A 373 17.66 -10.93 -6.48
CA VAL A 373 16.76 -10.48 -5.42
C VAL A 373 15.55 -11.41 -5.32
N LEU A 374 14.91 -11.73 -6.44
CA LEU A 374 13.75 -12.65 -6.46
C LEU A 374 14.13 -14.04 -5.96
N LYS A 375 15.28 -14.59 -6.36
CA LYS A 375 15.77 -15.88 -5.83
C LYS A 375 15.93 -15.85 -4.30
N GLY A 376 16.50 -14.78 -3.78
CA GLY A 376 16.67 -14.61 -2.33
C GLY A 376 15.36 -14.51 -1.59
N LEU A 377 14.42 -13.71 -2.08
CA LEU A 377 13.07 -13.57 -1.53
C LEU A 377 12.35 -14.95 -1.51
N PHE A 378 12.40 -15.67 -2.62
CA PHE A 378 11.77 -16.98 -2.70
C PHE A 378 12.42 -17.99 -1.75
N LYS A 379 13.77 -17.98 -1.64
CA LYS A 379 14.48 -18.84 -0.69
C LYS A 379 14.08 -18.58 0.77
N VAL A 380 13.98 -17.30 1.18
CA VAL A 380 13.48 -16.92 2.51
C VAL A 380 12.07 -17.50 2.75
N THR A 381 11.18 -17.28 1.79
CA THR A 381 9.79 -17.75 1.86
C THR A 381 9.70 -19.28 1.93
N GLU A 382 10.44 -19.98 1.07
CA GLU A 382 10.48 -21.44 1.03
C GLU A 382 11.03 -22.04 2.32
N THR A 383 12.08 -21.43 2.88
CA THR A 383 12.70 -21.86 4.13
C THR A 383 11.76 -21.68 5.32
N LEU A 384 11.15 -20.52 5.45
CA LEU A 384 10.31 -20.18 6.60
C LEU A 384 8.94 -20.87 6.55
N PHE A 385 8.34 -20.94 5.38
CA PHE A 385 6.93 -21.31 5.24
C PHE A 385 6.70 -22.66 4.56
N GLY A 386 7.75 -23.36 4.16
CA GLY A 386 7.64 -24.73 3.64
C GLY A 386 6.87 -24.84 2.33
N VAL A 387 6.98 -23.84 1.47
CA VAL A 387 6.41 -23.81 0.12
C VAL A 387 7.52 -23.82 -0.94
N LYS A 388 7.15 -23.93 -2.22
CA LYS A 388 8.04 -23.75 -3.37
C LYS A 388 7.44 -22.71 -4.30
N ILE A 389 8.27 -21.81 -4.82
CA ILE A 389 7.85 -20.77 -5.77
C ILE A 389 8.51 -21.03 -7.12
N ARG A 390 7.70 -21.07 -8.16
CA ARG A 390 8.18 -21.35 -9.53
C ARG A 390 7.58 -20.38 -10.52
N ARG A 391 8.31 -20.11 -11.60
CA ARG A 391 7.77 -19.40 -12.75
C ARG A 391 6.56 -20.17 -13.30
N ASP A 392 5.53 -19.42 -13.69
CA ASP A 392 4.32 -19.93 -14.34
C ASP A 392 3.94 -19.00 -15.49
N GLU A 393 2.93 -19.35 -16.28
CA GLU A 393 2.49 -18.59 -17.44
C GLU A 393 1.02 -18.17 -17.28
N ALA A 394 0.75 -16.89 -17.58
CA ALA A 394 -0.58 -16.33 -17.65
C ALA A 394 -0.60 -15.15 -18.63
N ALA A 395 -1.78 -14.79 -19.10
CA ALA A 395 -1.98 -13.54 -19.82
C ALA A 395 -1.70 -12.35 -18.88
N THR A 396 -0.95 -11.36 -19.36
CA THR A 396 -0.59 -10.18 -18.59
C THR A 396 -1.00 -8.91 -19.34
N TRP A 397 -1.04 -7.78 -18.62
CA TRP A 397 -1.39 -6.45 -19.15
C TRP A 397 -0.19 -5.68 -19.70
N HIS A 398 1.03 -6.13 -19.39
CA HIS A 398 2.27 -5.52 -19.86
C HIS A 398 3.37 -6.59 -20.01
N PRO A 399 4.28 -6.46 -21.00
CA PRO A 399 5.35 -7.44 -21.23
C PRO A 399 6.31 -7.67 -20.05
N ASP A 400 6.50 -6.64 -19.20
CA ASP A 400 7.38 -6.72 -18.04
C ASP A 400 6.76 -7.43 -16.84
N VAL A 401 5.46 -7.70 -16.86
CA VAL A 401 4.78 -8.41 -15.78
C VAL A 401 5.16 -9.88 -15.80
N ARG A 402 5.59 -10.38 -14.65
CA ARG A 402 5.90 -11.79 -14.45
C ARG A 402 4.80 -12.49 -13.68
N PHE A 403 4.69 -13.80 -13.88
CA PHE A 403 3.70 -14.64 -13.20
C PHE A 403 4.36 -15.83 -12.54
N PHE A 404 3.90 -16.19 -11.35
CA PHE A 404 4.47 -17.25 -10.53
C PHE A 404 3.38 -18.09 -9.87
N ARG A 405 3.73 -19.33 -9.52
CA ARG A 405 2.95 -20.24 -8.72
C ARG A 405 3.64 -20.60 -7.42
N VAL A 406 2.85 -20.77 -6.38
CA VAL A 406 3.26 -21.25 -5.07
C VAL A 406 2.72 -22.66 -4.90
N GLU A 407 3.59 -23.60 -4.56
CA GLU A 407 3.28 -25.03 -4.42
C GLU A 407 3.59 -25.52 -3.01
N ASN A 408 2.87 -26.53 -2.58
CA ASN A 408 3.27 -27.33 -1.42
C ASN A 408 4.51 -28.18 -1.76
N GLN A 409 5.09 -28.85 -0.75
CA GLN A 409 6.24 -29.73 -0.94
C GLN A 409 5.96 -30.93 -1.86
N ASP A 410 4.72 -31.36 -1.96
CA ASP A 410 4.24 -32.44 -2.84
C ASP A 410 3.90 -31.97 -4.27
N GLY A 411 4.05 -30.67 -4.56
CA GLY A 411 3.76 -30.05 -5.86
C GLY A 411 2.29 -29.60 -6.06
N GLY A 412 1.46 -29.71 -5.03
CA GLY A 412 0.07 -29.21 -5.08
C GLY A 412 0.03 -27.67 -5.13
N LEU A 413 -0.81 -27.11 -5.99
CA LEU A 413 -0.98 -25.66 -6.13
C LEU A 413 -1.60 -25.07 -4.86
N VAL A 414 -0.94 -24.06 -4.30
CA VAL A 414 -1.40 -23.29 -3.14
C VAL A 414 -1.96 -21.95 -3.58
N ALA A 415 -1.22 -21.20 -4.41
CA ALA A 415 -1.56 -19.86 -4.86
C ALA A 415 -0.79 -19.47 -6.11
N GLN A 416 -1.14 -18.31 -6.68
CA GLN A 416 -0.41 -17.71 -7.79
C GLN A 416 -0.32 -16.20 -7.58
N PHE A 417 0.63 -15.53 -8.26
CA PHE A 417 0.74 -14.09 -8.21
C PHE A 417 1.34 -13.48 -9.46
N TYR A 418 0.87 -12.28 -9.78
CA TYR A 418 1.47 -11.39 -10.76
C TYR A 418 2.46 -10.46 -10.07
N LEU A 419 3.56 -10.17 -10.73
CA LEU A 419 4.62 -9.31 -10.25
C LEU A 419 4.90 -8.21 -11.27
N ASP A 420 4.51 -6.98 -10.96
CA ASP A 420 4.63 -5.79 -11.80
C ASP A 420 5.53 -4.77 -11.12
N LEU A 421 6.83 -4.80 -11.42
CA LEU A 421 7.86 -4.13 -10.64
C LEU A 421 8.22 -2.71 -11.10
N TYR A 422 8.08 -2.39 -12.40
CA TYR A 422 8.67 -1.16 -12.93
C TYR A 422 7.68 0.00 -13.03
N ALA A 423 8.20 1.21 -12.76
CA ALA A 423 7.48 2.44 -13.03
C ALA A 423 7.32 2.65 -14.55
N ARG A 424 6.16 3.18 -14.95
CA ARG A 424 5.88 3.56 -16.33
C ARG A 424 4.75 4.58 -16.41
N GLU A 425 4.64 5.24 -17.55
CA GLU A 425 3.48 6.09 -17.86
C GLU A 425 2.19 5.26 -17.83
N GLY A 426 1.09 5.83 -17.34
CA GLY A 426 -0.19 5.13 -17.18
C GLY A 426 -0.28 4.18 -16.00
N LYS A 427 0.76 4.12 -15.16
CA LYS A 427 0.77 3.36 -13.92
C LYS A 427 0.84 4.29 -12.72
N ARG A 428 -0.06 4.11 -11.77
CA ARG A 428 -0.06 4.87 -10.51
C ARG A 428 1.23 4.65 -9.74
N GLY A 429 1.73 5.72 -9.08
CA GLY A 429 2.91 5.65 -8.24
C GLY A 429 2.65 4.93 -6.90
N GLY A 430 3.72 4.59 -6.20
CA GLY A 430 3.70 3.83 -4.96
C GLY A 430 3.86 2.33 -5.18
N ALA A 431 3.71 1.55 -4.11
CA ALA A 431 3.67 0.10 -4.17
C ALA A 431 2.42 -0.38 -3.43
N TRP A 432 1.85 -1.50 -3.85
CA TRP A 432 0.68 -2.10 -3.22
C TRP A 432 0.50 -3.55 -3.63
N MET A 433 -0.16 -4.31 -2.75
CA MET A 433 -0.74 -5.60 -3.05
C MET A 433 -2.25 -5.44 -3.26
N ASP A 434 -2.81 -6.20 -4.21
CA ASP A 434 -4.24 -6.31 -4.39
C ASP A 434 -4.64 -7.78 -4.66
N ASP A 435 -5.91 -8.13 -4.41
CA ASP A 435 -6.39 -9.49 -4.64
C ASP A 435 -7.02 -9.64 -6.04
N ALA A 436 -6.44 -10.52 -6.83
CA ALA A 436 -7.04 -10.91 -8.11
C ALA A 436 -8.16 -11.93 -7.92
N ARG A 437 -7.97 -12.82 -6.95
CA ARG A 437 -8.92 -13.89 -6.60
C ARG A 437 -8.65 -14.35 -5.17
N SER A 438 -9.69 -14.45 -4.35
CA SER A 438 -9.55 -14.96 -2.98
C SER A 438 -9.77 -16.48 -2.92
N ARG A 439 -9.16 -17.12 -1.92
CA ARG A 439 -9.41 -18.53 -1.63
C ARG A 439 -10.84 -18.72 -1.15
N ARG A 440 -11.52 -19.72 -1.68
CA ARG A 440 -12.81 -20.21 -1.19
C ARG A 440 -13.01 -21.67 -1.54
N LYS A 441 -13.91 -22.33 -0.82
CA LYS A 441 -14.35 -23.68 -1.14
C LYS A 441 -15.87 -23.70 -1.35
N PRO A 442 -16.35 -23.65 -2.60
CA PRO A 442 -17.75 -23.80 -2.90
C PRO A 442 -18.27 -25.17 -2.42
N VAL A 443 -19.55 -25.23 -2.05
CA VAL A 443 -20.18 -26.48 -1.52
C VAL A 443 -20.03 -27.66 -2.51
N ASP A 444 -20.16 -27.38 -3.79
CA ASP A 444 -20.17 -28.39 -4.85
C ASP A 444 -18.90 -28.40 -5.71
N GLY A 445 -17.81 -27.75 -5.26
CA GLY A 445 -16.65 -27.53 -6.10
C GLY A 445 -15.29 -27.81 -5.45
N ALA A 446 -14.26 -27.78 -6.31
CA ALA A 446 -12.87 -27.78 -5.89
C ALA A 446 -12.52 -26.45 -5.21
N VAL A 447 -11.49 -26.45 -4.38
CA VAL A 447 -10.95 -25.24 -3.76
C VAL A 447 -10.50 -24.27 -4.86
N GLN A 448 -11.04 -23.04 -4.84
CA GLN A 448 -10.52 -21.92 -5.61
C GLN A 448 -9.27 -21.39 -4.89
N THR A 449 -8.13 -21.46 -5.55
CA THR A 449 -6.86 -20.98 -4.98
C THR A 449 -6.72 -19.46 -5.09
N PRO A 450 -6.07 -18.78 -4.14
CA PRO A 450 -5.91 -17.34 -4.17
C PRO A 450 -4.90 -16.90 -5.24
N VAL A 451 -5.09 -15.70 -5.78
CA VAL A 451 -4.18 -15.03 -6.70
C VAL A 451 -3.98 -13.59 -6.27
N ALA A 452 -2.75 -13.14 -6.20
CA ALA A 452 -2.38 -11.78 -5.81
C ALA A 452 -1.82 -10.96 -6.98
N TYR A 453 -2.04 -9.65 -6.94
CA TYR A 453 -1.26 -8.66 -7.70
C TYR A 453 -0.24 -8.03 -6.76
N LEU A 454 1.03 -8.04 -7.14
CA LEU A 454 2.10 -7.34 -6.43
C LEU A 454 2.66 -6.26 -7.36
N THR A 455 2.45 -5.01 -6.99
CA THR A 455 2.74 -3.85 -7.83
C THR A 455 3.75 -2.94 -7.16
N CYS A 456 4.83 -2.61 -7.87
CA CYS A 456 5.86 -1.67 -7.44
C CYS A 456 6.10 -0.61 -8.53
N ASN A 457 6.97 0.35 -8.24
CA ASN A 457 7.37 1.40 -9.17
C ASN A 457 8.88 1.62 -9.13
N PHE A 458 9.64 0.53 -9.36
CA PHE A 458 11.10 0.52 -9.36
C PHE A 458 11.69 0.98 -10.69
N SER A 459 13.01 1.20 -10.70
CA SER A 459 13.75 1.47 -11.92
C SER A 459 13.70 0.27 -12.86
N ALA A 460 13.37 0.51 -14.13
CA ALA A 460 13.38 -0.52 -15.17
C ALA A 460 14.81 -0.88 -15.62
N PRO A 461 15.02 -2.01 -16.34
CA PRO A 461 16.26 -2.31 -17.01
C PRO A 461 16.68 -1.17 -17.93
N VAL A 462 17.98 -0.89 -18.00
CA VAL A 462 18.53 0.21 -18.79
C VAL A 462 19.90 -0.17 -19.36
N GLY A 463 20.24 0.36 -20.54
CA GLY A 463 21.54 0.14 -21.16
C GLY A 463 21.84 -1.34 -21.48
N GLY A 464 20.82 -2.17 -21.70
CA GLY A 464 20.97 -3.61 -21.93
C GLY A 464 21.34 -4.42 -20.68
N LYS A 465 21.40 -3.80 -19.50
CA LYS A 465 21.64 -4.46 -18.21
C LYS A 465 20.32 -4.78 -17.51
N PRO A 466 20.30 -5.82 -16.64
CA PRO A 466 19.13 -6.09 -15.81
C PRO A 466 18.84 -4.92 -14.88
N ALA A 467 17.57 -4.80 -14.43
CA ALA A 467 17.22 -3.86 -13.38
C ALA A 467 18.02 -4.17 -12.10
N CYS A 468 18.58 -3.13 -11.49
CA CYS A 468 19.22 -3.19 -10.19
C CYS A 468 18.41 -2.35 -9.21
N PHE A 469 18.08 -2.92 -8.06
CA PHE A 469 17.26 -2.27 -7.06
C PHE A 469 18.10 -1.60 -5.98
N THR A 470 17.67 -0.44 -5.52
CA THR A 470 18.19 0.12 -4.26
C THR A 470 17.82 -0.80 -3.12
N HIS A 471 18.52 -0.72 -1.99
CA HIS A 471 18.16 -1.51 -0.82
C HIS A 471 16.74 -1.17 -0.31
N ASP A 472 16.33 0.09 -0.40
CA ASP A 472 14.96 0.51 -0.07
C ASP A 472 13.92 -0.11 -1.02
N GLU A 473 14.23 -0.24 -2.32
CA GLU A 473 13.36 -0.96 -3.27
C GLU A 473 13.27 -2.47 -2.94
N VAL A 474 14.36 -3.08 -2.50
CA VAL A 474 14.36 -4.47 -2.01
C VAL A 474 13.46 -4.62 -0.77
N ILE A 475 13.58 -3.71 0.19
CA ILE A 475 12.71 -3.67 1.38
C ILE A 475 11.24 -3.53 0.97
N THR A 476 10.93 -2.65 0.03
CA THR A 476 9.58 -2.47 -0.50
C THR A 476 9.05 -3.75 -1.17
N LEU A 477 9.87 -4.46 -1.93
CA LEU A 477 9.49 -5.74 -2.54
C LEU A 477 9.15 -6.79 -1.47
N PHE A 478 9.93 -6.89 -0.42
CA PHE A 478 9.66 -7.79 0.70
C PHE A 478 8.38 -7.40 1.43
N HIS A 479 8.13 -6.11 1.58
CA HIS A 479 6.90 -5.56 2.14
C HIS A 479 5.67 -6.03 1.36
N GLU A 480 5.61 -5.73 0.06
CA GLU A 480 4.47 -6.12 -0.79
C GLU A 480 4.30 -7.64 -0.85
N PHE A 481 5.42 -8.36 -0.87
CA PHE A 481 5.38 -9.82 -0.81
C PHE A 481 4.82 -10.34 0.51
N GLY A 482 5.06 -9.64 1.61
CA GLY A 482 4.46 -9.95 2.92
C GLY A 482 2.94 -9.87 2.92
N HIS A 483 2.37 -8.84 2.31
CA HIS A 483 0.92 -8.77 2.04
C HIS A 483 0.44 -9.93 1.15
N GLY A 484 1.20 -10.19 0.08
CA GLY A 484 0.93 -11.32 -0.82
C GLY A 484 0.90 -12.65 -0.09
N LEU A 485 1.85 -12.89 0.82
CA LEU A 485 1.89 -14.11 1.64
C LEU A 485 0.67 -14.25 2.54
N HIS A 486 0.20 -13.16 3.15
CA HIS A 486 -1.01 -13.18 3.96
C HIS A 486 -2.24 -13.59 3.15
N HIS A 487 -2.34 -13.10 1.92
CA HIS A 487 -3.41 -13.49 0.99
C HIS A 487 -3.25 -14.92 0.47
N MET A 488 -2.03 -15.30 0.07
CA MET A 488 -1.76 -16.55 -0.65
C MET A 488 -1.68 -17.80 0.26
N LEU A 489 -1.19 -17.65 1.48
CA LEU A 489 -1.01 -18.81 2.38
C LEU A 489 -2.21 -19.08 3.28
N THR A 490 -3.31 -18.36 3.13
CA THR A 490 -4.53 -18.60 3.89
C THR A 490 -5.04 -20.04 3.71
N ARG A 491 -5.57 -20.60 4.79
CA ARG A 491 -6.30 -21.89 4.79
C ARG A 491 -7.81 -21.69 4.97
N VAL A 492 -8.25 -20.44 5.07
CA VAL A 492 -9.65 -20.11 5.24
C VAL A 492 -10.40 -20.29 3.92
N ASP A 493 -11.46 -21.08 3.95
CA ASP A 493 -12.29 -21.42 2.79
C ASP A 493 -13.53 -20.50 2.64
N GLU A 494 -13.81 -19.68 3.64
CA GLU A 494 -14.92 -18.72 3.65
C GLU A 494 -14.46 -17.35 3.16
N LEU A 495 -15.05 -16.87 2.08
CA LEU A 495 -14.59 -15.73 1.28
C LEU A 495 -14.41 -14.43 2.10
N GLY A 496 -15.37 -14.11 2.96
CA GLY A 496 -15.39 -12.84 3.70
C GLY A 496 -14.26 -12.65 4.73
N VAL A 497 -13.52 -13.72 5.05
CA VAL A 497 -12.39 -13.69 6.01
C VAL A 497 -11.16 -14.45 5.50
N SER A 498 -11.14 -14.75 4.21
CA SER A 498 -10.04 -15.45 3.54
C SER A 498 -8.92 -14.49 3.14
N GLY A 499 -7.67 -14.86 3.43
CA GLY A 499 -6.51 -14.02 3.10
C GLY A 499 -6.53 -12.70 3.86
N ILE A 500 -6.44 -11.59 3.14
CA ILE A 500 -6.48 -10.24 3.74
C ILE A 500 -7.91 -9.77 4.04
N ASN A 501 -8.95 -10.48 3.54
CA ASN A 501 -10.33 -10.10 3.76
C ASN A 501 -10.71 -10.19 5.24
N GLY A 502 -11.34 -9.14 5.77
CA GLY A 502 -11.79 -9.09 7.17
C GLY A 502 -10.68 -8.90 8.21
N VAL A 503 -9.43 -8.72 7.81
CA VAL A 503 -8.33 -8.33 8.70
C VAL A 503 -8.53 -6.89 9.15
N GLU A 504 -8.32 -6.61 10.42
CA GLU A 504 -8.34 -5.24 10.93
C GLU A 504 -7.26 -4.39 10.22
N TRP A 505 -7.67 -3.23 9.68
CA TRP A 505 -6.80 -2.44 8.80
C TRP A 505 -5.52 -1.95 9.49
N ASP A 506 -5.55 -1.72 10.79
CA ASP A 506 -4.38 -1.37 11.58
C ASP A 506 -3.49 -2.57 11.97
N ALA A 507 -3.87 -3.77 11.56
CA ALA A 507 -3.04 -4.97 11.61
C ALA A 507 -2.58 -5.46 10.22
N VAL A 508 -3.12 -4.90 9.15
CA VAL A 508 -2.86 -5.41 7.79
C VAL A 508 -1.38 -5.32 7.40
N GLU A 509 -0.66 -4.36 7.97
CA GLU A 509 0.78 -4.15 7.73
C GLU A 509 1.68 -5.10 8.57
N LEU A 510 1.13 -5.93 9.44
CA LEU A 510 1.94 -6.87 10.23
C LEU A 510 2.77 -7.81 9.36
N PRO A 511 2.22 -8.55 8.37
CA PRO A 511 3.02 -9.46 7.55
C PRO A 511 3.97 -8.74 6.59
N SER A 512 3.59 -7.57 6.08
CA SER A 512 4.42 -6.80 5.16
C SER A 512 5.65 -6.24 5.85
N GLN A 513 5.49 -5.53 6.94
CA GLN A 513 6.59 -4.97 7.73
C GLN A 513 7.44 -6.07 8.40
N PHE A 514 6.84 -7.20 8.76
CA PHE A 514 7.57 -8.37 9.25
C PHE A 514 8.63 -8.84 8.23
N MET A 515 8.26 -8.96 6.96
CA MET A 515 9.17 -9.41 5.91
C MET A 515 10.35 -8.46 5.65
N GLU A 516 10.18 -7.16 5.88
CA GLU A 516 11.24 -6.15 5.71
C GLU A 516 12.48 -6.45 6.55
N ASN A 517 12.31 -7.03 7.74
CA ASN A 517 13.42 -7.29 8.66
C ASN A 517 14.48 -8.23 8.07
N PHE A 518 14.09 -9.18 7.23
CA PHE A 518 15.01 -10.12 6.58
C PHE A 518 15.98 -9.46 5.60
N CYS A 519 15.67 -8.25 5.12
CA CYS A 519 16.55 -7.48 4.25
C CYS A 519 17.80 -6.91 4.97
N TRP A 520 17.90 -7.09 6.27
CA TRP A 520 19.03 -6.67 7.10
C TRP A 520 19.85 -7.84 7.67
N GLU A 521 19.56 -9.05 7.22
CA GLU A 521 20.20 -10.25 7.72
C GLU A 521 21.29 -10.75 6.77
N TRP A 522 22.48 -11.04 7.31
CA TRP A 522 23.58 -11.54 6.51
C TRP A 522 23.26 -12.86 5.80
N ASP A 523 22.62 -13.79 6.51
CA ASP A 523 22.22 -15.08 5.96
C ASP A 523 21.27 -14.99 4.77
N VAL A 524 20.56 -13.85 4.66
CA VAL A 524 19.66 -13.54 3.55
C VAL A 524 20.45 -12.83 2.42
N LEU A 525 21.16 -11.74 2.77
CA LEU A 525 21.82 -10.91 1.76
C LEU A 525 22.99 -11.60 1.10
N SER A 526 23.72 -12.47 1.78
CA SER A 526 24.81 -13.24 1.19
C SER A 526 24.37 -14.12 0.02
N ASP A 527 23.13 -14.62 0.08
CA ASP A 527 22.55 -15.47 -0.98
C ASP A 527 21.74 -14.66 -2.02
N MET A 528 21.31 -13.45 -1.67
CA MET A 528 20.42 -12.61 -2.47
C MET A 528 21.15 -11.54 -3.29
N THR A 529 22.46 -11.52 -3.25
CA THR A 529 23.28 -10.48 -3.88
C THR A 529 24.26 -11.05 -4.90
N SER A 530 24.47 -10.29 -5.98
CA SER A 530 25.46 -10.58 -7.00
C SER A 530 25.73 -9.31 -7.77
N HIS A 531 26.98 -8.84 -7.79
CA HIS A 531 27.31 -7.61 -8.51
C HIS A 531 26.99 -7.74 -10.01
N VAL A 532 26.28 -6.78 -10.55
CA VAL A 532 25.71 -6.82 -11.92
C VAL A 532 26.74 -7.04 -13.02
N ASP A 533 27.95 -6.54 -12.86
CA ASP A 533 29.05 -6.67 -13.87
C ASP A 533 30.02 -7.81 -13.54
N THR A 534 30.31 -8.07 -12.26
CA THR A 534 31.36 -9.01 -11.85
C THR A 534 30.86 -10.35 -11.32
N ALA A 535 29.55 -10.44 -11.07
CA ALA A 535 28.88 -11.58 -10.43
C ALA A 535 29.44 -11.96 -9.04
N GLN A 536 30.17 -11.05 -8.39
CA GLN A 536 30.65 -11.27 -7.02
C GLN A 536 29.53 -11.00 -6.01
N PRO A 537 29.41 -11.80 -4.94
CA PRO A 537 28.44 -11.55 -3.88
C PRO A 537 28.81 -10.26 -3.13
N LEU A 538 27.82 -9.72 -2.38
CA LEU A 538 28.02 -8.57 -1.49
C LEU A 538 29.18 -8.86 -0.52
N PRO A 539 30.22 -8.02 -0.46
CA PRO A 539 31.29 -8.19 0.53
C PRO A 539 30.76 -8.03 1.96
N ARG A 540 31.23 -8.87 2.87
CA ARG A 540 30.87 -8.76 4.30
C ARG A 540 31.17 -7.38 4.87
N GLU A 541 32.27 -6.78 4.48
CA GLU A 541 32.63 -5.41 4.92
C GLU A 541 31.59 -4.37 4.46
N LEU A 542 31.08 -4.49 3.24
CA LEU A 542 30.04 -3.58 2.73
C LEU A 542 28.70 -3.80 3.49
N PHE A 543 28.35 -5.05 3.75
CA PHE A 543 27.19 -5.38 4.58
C PHE A 543 27.29 -4.78 5.99
N ASP A 544 28.46 -4.90 6.64
CA ASP A 544 28.69 -4.35 7.98
C ASP A 544 28.55 -2.80 7.97
N LYS A 545 28.97 -2.12 6.91
CA LYS A 545 28.75 -0.69 6.71
C LYS A 545 27.28 -0.35 6.53
N MET A 546 26.54 -1.13 5.73
CA MET A 546 25.09 -0.98 5.57
C MET A 546 24.37 -1.13 6.90
N LEU A 547 24.71 -2.17 7.66
CA LEU A 547 24.09 -2.43 8.96
C LEU A 547 24.38 -1.33 9.97
N ALA A 548 25.60 -0.79 9.99
CA ALA A 548 25.95 0.38 10.81
C ALA A 548 25.13 1.62 10.43
N ALA A 549 24.74 1.76 9.17
CA ALA A 549 23.93 2.85 8.67
C ALA A 549 22.41 2.62 8.79
N LYS A 550 21.96 1.44 9.24
CA LYS A 550 20.54 1.07 9.30
C LYS A 550 19.66 2.12 9.97
N ASN A 551 20.13 2.67 11.08
CA ASN A 551 19.40 3.67 11.87
C ASN A 551 19.83 5.12 11.58
N PHE A 552 20.53 5.35 10.45
CA PHE A 552 20.91 6.69 10.04
C PHE A 552 19.68 7.56 9.82
N GLN A 553 19.57 8.62 10.60
CA GLN A 553 18.44 9.56 10.60
C GLN A 553 17.07 8.91 10.89
N SER A 554 17.04 7.81 11.64
CA SER A 554 15.79 7.13 12.02
C SER A 554 14.86 8.03 12.85
N GLY A 555 15.41 8.95 13.64
CA GLY A 555 14.64 9.96 14.38
C GLY A 555 13.86 10.89 13.45
N LEU A 556 14.51 11.42 12.40
CA LEU A 556 13.85 12.24 11.38
C LEU A 556 12.79 11.46 10.63
N GLY A 557 13.09 10.23 10.23
CA GLY A 557 12.13 9.35 9.53
C GLY A 557 10.90 9.06 10.38
N THR A 558 11.08 8.76 11.66
CA THR A 558 9.97 8.48 12.59
C THR A 558 9.07 9.71 12.76
N LEU A 559 9.62 10.91 12.99
CA LEU A 559 8.81 12.12 13.11
C LEU A 559 8.05 12.44 11.81
N ARG A 560 8.63 12.16 10.65
CA ARG A 560 7.92 12.33 9.37
C ARG A 560 6.67 11.46 9.28
N GLN A 561 6.76 10.19 9.67
CA GLN A 561 5.61 9.28 9.69
C GLN A 561 4.56 9.73 10.71
N ILE A 562 4.98 10.27 11.84
CA ILE A 562 4.06 10.84 12.84
C ILE A 562 3.34 12.08 12.29
N VAL A 563 4.02 12.94 11.54
CA VAL A 563 3.37 14.09 10.85
C VAL A 563 2.23 13.61 9.96
N PHE A 564 2.46 12.60 9.13
CA PHE A 564 1.42 12.05 8.25
C PHE A 564 0.25 11.45 9.04
N SER A 565 0.55 10.66 10.08
CA SER A 565 -0.45 10.02 10.92
C SER A 565 -1.27 11.02 11.73
N MET A 566 -0.62 12.03 12.32
CA MET A 566 -1.31 13.08 13.10
C MET A 566 -2.12 14.01 12.20
N PHE A 567 -1.60 14.35 11.02
CA PHE A 567 -2.34 15.12 10.02
C PHE A 567 -3.63 14.41 9.63
N ASP A 568 -3.55 13.12 9.29
CA ASP A 568 -4.70 12.30 8.95
C ASP A 568 -5.73 12.26 10.10
N MET A 569 -5.27 11.94 11.33
CA MET A 569 -6.16 11.90 12.48
C MET A 569 -6.82 13.25 12.76
N LYS A 570 -6.07 14.34 12.75
CA LYS A 570 -6.59 15.69 13.03
C LYS A 570 -7.57 16.17 11.96
N LEU A 571 -7.36 15.80 10.69
CA LEU A 571 -8.33 16.07 9.62
C LEU A 571 -9.71 15.44 9.88
N HIS A 572 -9.75 14.29 10.57
CA HIS A 572 -10.96 13.51 10.73
C HIS A 572 -11.56 13.54 12.15
N VAL A 573 -10.84 14.14 13.12
CA VAL A 573 -11.31 14.27 14.51
C VAL A 573 -11.95 15.64 14.76
N ASP A 574 -11.24 16.73 14.49
CA ASP A 574 -11.62 18.07 14.93
C ASP A 574 -11.30 19.18 13.91
N PHE A 575 -11.03 18.84 12.65
CA PHE A 575 -10.81 19.84 11.61
C PHE A 575 -12.11 20.57 11.26
N ASP A 576 -12.05 21.90 11.23
CA ASP A 576 -13.19 22.73 10.85
C ASP A 576 -13.38 22.72 9.32
N THR A 577 -14.42 22.04 8.86
CA THR A 577 -14.75 21.90 7.43
C THR A 577 -15.46 23.12 6.84
N SER A 578 -15.70 24.20 7.64
CA SER A 578 -16.36 25.43 7.17
C SER A 578 -15.55 26.22 6.13
N GLY A 579 -14.24 25.89 5.99
CA GLY A 579 -13.34 26.52 5.06
C GLY A 579 -12.55 27.71 5.63
N ALA A 580 -12.65 27.96 6.94
CA ALA A 580 -11.84 28.99 7.60
C ALA A 580 -10.33 28.70 7.57
N LYS A 581 -9.97 27.41 7.44
CA LYS A 581 -8.60 26.88 7.39
C LYS A 581 -8.53 25.80 6.33
N SER A 582 -7.45 25.74 5.58
CA SER A 582 -7.23 24.70 4.60
C SER A 582 -6.51 23.47 5.19
N ALA A 583 -6.61 22.32 4.53
CA ALA A 583 -5.82 21.13 4.88
C ALA A 583 -4.30 21.42 4.80
N ASN A 584 -3.86 22.26 3.87
CA ASN A 584 -2.46 22.69 3.79
C ASN A 584 -2.01 23.53 4.98
N ASP A 585 -2.92 24.36 5.57
CA ASP A 585 -2.62 25.10 6.80
C ASP A 585 -2.45 24.13 7.98
N LEU A 586 -3.34 23.15 8.12
CA LEU A 586 -3.20 22.11 9.14
C LEU A 586 -1.89 21.32 8.96
N ALA A 587 -1.54 20.97 7.72
CA ALA A 587 -0.30 20.24 7.45
C ALA A 587 0.93 21.01 7.94
N ARG A 588 0.98 22.35 7.75
CA ARG A 588 2.06 23.19 8.29
C ARG A 588 2.09 23.19 9.82
N GLU A 589 0.95 23.36 10.46
CA GLU A 589 0.87 23.36 11.95
C GLU A 589 1.31 22.00 12.54
N ILE A 590 0.88 20.90 11.95
CA ILE A 590 1.30 19.56 12.38
C ILE A 590 2.80 19.37 12.16
N ASN A 591 3.34 19.82 11.03
CA ASN A 591 4.77 19.76 10.79
C ASN A 591 5.57 20.60 11.82
N GLU A 592 5.15 21.83 12.09
CA GLU A 592 5.78 22.71 13.08
C GLU A 592 5.78 22.10 14.49
N ARG A 593 4.70 21.40 14.85
CA ARG A 593 4.58 20.77 16.17
C ARG A 593 5.41 19.50 16.29
N PHE A 594 5.39 18.63 15.28
CA PHE A 594 5.93 17.26 15.39
C PHE A 594 7.26 17.05 14.67
N HIS A 595 7.60 17.82 13.64
CA HIS A 595 8.85 17.67 12.92
C HIS A 595 9.89 18.71 13.33
N VAL A 596 11.16 18.44 13.07
CA VAL A 596 12.28 19.38 13.32
C VAL A 596 12.77 20.07 12.03
N ILE A 597 12.40 19.54 10.86
CA ILE A 597 12.68 20.15 9.55
C ILE A 597 11.51 21.02 9.14
N PRO A 598 11.72 22.33 8.88
CA PRO A 598 10.66 23.22 8.43
C PRO A 598 10.07 22.77 7.09
N GLN A 599 8.76 22.84 6.94
CA GLN A 599 8.09 22.63 5.67
C GLN A 599 8.20 23.86 4.77
N ALA A 600 8.47 23.66 3.49
CA ALA A 600 8.45 24.76 2.52
C ALA A 600 7.06 25.40 2.42
N ALA A 601 6.97 26.72 2.42
CA ALA A 601 5.69 27.45 2.37
C ALA A 601 4.86 27.13 1.11
N PHE A 602 5.52 26.81 0.00
CA PHE A 602 4.88 26.40 -1.25
C PHE A 602 4.53 24.92 -1.33
N SER A 603 4.93 24.10 -0.36
CA SER A 603 4.59 22.67 -0.38
C SER A 603 3.07 22.46 -0.28
N ARG A 604 2.57 21.57 -1.13
CA ARG A 604 1.18 21.12 -1.19
C ARG A 604 1.08 19.60 -1.13
N TRP A 605 1.94 18.98 -0.32
CA TRP A 605 1.98 17.53 -0.22
C TRP A 605 0.62 16.87 0.10
N PRO A 606 -0.32 17.49 0.85
CA PRO A 606 -1.66 16.92 1.02
C PRO A 606 -2.40 16.67 -0.29
N ASN A 607 -2.14 17.48 -1.32
CA ASN A 607 -2.78 17.35 -2.63
C ASN A 607 -2.37 16.09 -3.40
N THR A 608 -1.33 15.40 -2.96
CA THR A 608 -0.86 14.11 -3.52
C THR A 608 -0.92 12.97 -2.53
N PHE A 609 -1.52 13.20 -1.35
CA PHE A 609 -1.61 12.19 -0.29
C PHE A 609 -2.71 11.18 -0.57
N SER A 610 -2.48 10.34 -1.58
CA SER A 610 -3.45 9.36 -2.07
C SER A 610 -3.89 8.36 -1.01
N HIS A 611 -3.04 8.00 -0.05
CA HIS A 611 -3.37 7.05 1.03
C HIS A 611 -4.71 7.39 1.69
N ILE A 612 -4.92 8.65 2.07
CA ILE A 612 -6.13 9.05 2.82
C ILE A 612 -7.26 9.60 1.94
N PHE A 613 -6.97 9.98 0.68
CA PHE A 613 -7.99 10.54 -0.22
C PHE A 613 -8.39 9.60 -1.36
N ALA A 614 -7.61 8.54 -1.62
CA ALA A 614 -7.88 7.59 -2.69
C ALA A 614 -7.45 6.15 -2.37
N GLY A 615 -6.85 5.89 -1.22
CA GLY A 615 -6.21 4.60 -0.89
C GLY A 615 -6.82 3.84 0.30
N GLY A 616 -7.94 4.30 0.87
CA GLY A 616 -8.61 3.59 1.97
C GLY A 616 -8.01 3.83 3.37
N TYR A 617 -7.00 4.69 3.52
CA TYR A 617 -6.34 5.00 4.79
C TYR A 617 -6.90 6.23 5.51
N ALA A 618 -8.08 6.72 5.17
CA ALA A 618 -8.69 7.87 5.86
C ALA A 618 -8.90 7.58 7.35
N ALA A 619 -8.36 8.44 8.22
CA ALA A 619 -8.24 8.21 9.66
C ALA A 619 -7.65 6.82 9.99
N GLY A 620 -6.70 6.37 9.19
CA GLY A 620 -6.11 5.04 9.25
C GLY A 620 -4.61 5.00 8.92
N TYR A 621 -3.98 6.11 8.57
CA TYR A 621 -2.55 6.13 8.23
C TYR A 621 -1.65 5.76 9.42
N TYR A 622 -2.11 5.96 10.65
CA TYR A 622 -1.42 5.52 11.87
C TYR A 622 -1.15 4.00 11.87
N SER A 623 -1.90 3.23 11.08
CA SER A 623 -1.78 1.77 10.97
C SER A 623 -0.36 1.32 10.68
N TYR A 624 0.42 2.09 9.91
CA TYR A 624 1.83 1.80 9.66
C TYR A 624 2.66 1.76 10.95
N LYS A 625 2.53 2.76 11.81
CA LYS A 625 3.25 2.79 13.09
C LYS A 625 2.67 1.82 14.12
N TRP A 626 1.37 1.62 14.10
CA TRP A 626 0.70 0.66 14.97
C TRP A 626 1.14 -0.77 14.67
N ALA A 627 1.10 -1.16 13.40
CA ALA A 627 1.51 -2.49 12.97
C ALA A 627 3.03 -2.72 13.07
N GLU A 628 3.86 -1.68 13.03
CA GLU A 628 5.31 -1.81 13.29
C GLU A 628 5.59 -2.35 14.69
N VAL A 629 4.78 -2.00 15.70
CA VAL A 629 4.89 -2.58 17.04
C VAL A 629 4.65 -4.09 16.98
N LEU A 630 3.61 -4.51 16.26
CA LEU A 630 3.28 -5.92 16.07
C LEU A 630 4.37 -6.66 15.29
N SER A 631 4.82 -6.10 14.17
CA SER A 631 5.79 -6.74 13.29
C SER A 631 7.18 -6.86 13.92
N ALA A 632 7.65 -5.83 14.60
CA ALA A 632 8.93 -5.86 15.31
C ALA A 632 8.93 -6.89 16.44
N ASP A 633 7.85 -6.96 17.21
CA ASP A 633 7.72 -7.94 18.31
C ASP A 633 7.51 -9.37 17.76
N ALA A 634 6.83 -9.54 16.63
CA ALA A 634 6.74 -10.84 15.97
C ALA A 634 8.12 -11.30 15.45
N TYR A 635 8.88 -10.39 14.84
CA TYR A 635 10.24 -10.70 14.38
C TYR A 635 11.20 -11.03 15.54
N ALA A 636 11.01 -10.42 16.71
CA ALA A 636 11.79 -10.75 17.91
C ALA A 636 11.74 -12.24 18.27
N ALA A 637 10.66 -12.97 17.92
CA ALA A 637 10.61 -14.43 18.12
C ALA A 637 11.65 -15.19 17.29
N PHE A 638 11.96 -14.68 16.09
CA PHE A 638 13.00 -15.26 15.22
C PHE A 638 14.40 -14.90 15.72
N GLU A 639 14.60 -13.70 16.24
CA GLU A 639 15.85 -13.31 16.93
C GLU A 639 16.09 -14.18 18.17
N GLU A 640 15.05 -14.43 18.98
CA GLU A 640 15.11 -15.32 20.15
C GLU A 640 15.46 -16.77 19.76
N ALA A 641 14.88 -17.28 18.66
CA ALA A 641 15.19 -18.60 18.13
C ALA A 641 16.66 -18.71 17.66
N ALA A 642 17.15 -17.66 16.96
CA ALA A 642 18.54 -17.60 16.54
C ALA A 642 19.52 -17.61 17.72
N GLN A 643 19.23 -16.86 18.78
CA GLN A 643 20.04 -16.80 19.99
C GLN A 643 20.03 -18.11 20.79
N SER A 644 18.92 -18.84 20.80
CA SER A 644 18.72 -20.02 21.63
C SER A 644 19.19 -21.33 21.01
N GLY A 645 19.50 -21.38 19.71
CA GLY A 645 19.91 -22.66 19.15
C GLY A 645 20.27 -22.72 17.66
N THR A 646 19.55 -22.03 16.78
CA THR A 646 19.76 -22.18 15.33
C THR A 646 20.92 -21.34 14.79
N GLY A 647 21.29 -20.26 15.48
CA GLY A 647 22.29 -19.29 15.01
C GLY A 647 21.84 -18.45 13.78
N SER A 648 20.61 -18.65 13.31
CA SER A 648 20.03 -17.95 12.17
C SER A 648 18.57 -17.60 12.41
N VAL A 649 18.14 -16.43 11.96
CA VAL A 649 16.73 -16.00 11.96
C VAL A 649 15.88 -16.79 10.95
N LEU A 650 16.50 -17.52 10.03
CA LEU A 650 15.80 -18.41 9.09
C LEU A 650 15.40 -19.73 9.77
N ASP A 651 14.64 -19.63 10.85
CA ASP A 651 14.18 -20.78 11.64
C ASP A 651 12.83 -21.30 11.13
N ALA A 652 12.85 -22.48 10.50
CA ALA A 652 11.66 -23.08 9.90
C ALA A 652 10.57 -23.41 10.94
N ALA A 653 10.94 -23.73 12.18
CA ALA A 653 9.97 -24.06 13.23
C ALA A 653 9.18 -22.79 13.66
N THR A 654 9.86 -21.68 13.86
CA THR A 654 9.24 -20.38 14.15
C THR A 654 8.45 -19.87 12.94
N GLY A 655 8.98 -20.05 11.72
CA GLY A 655 8.28 -19.73 10.47
C GLY A 655 6.97 -20.50 10.32
N THR A 656 6.97 -21.80 10.64
CA THR A 656 5.76 -22.64 10.63
C THR A 656 4.71 -22.14 11.64
N ARG A 657 5.12 -21.74 12.85
CA ARG A 657 4.19 -21.14 13.83
C ARG A 657 3.62 -19.82 13.35
N TYR A 658 4.48 -18.94 12.78
CA TYR A 658 4.05 -17.65 12.21
C TYR A 658 3.05 -17.87 11.08
N ARG A 659 3.36 -18.76 10.15
CA ARG A 659 2.46 -19.16 9.07
C ARG A 659 1.11 -19.61 9.62
N LYS A 660 1.10 -20.52 10.57
CA LYS A 660 -0.12 -21.11 11.12
C LYS A 660 -0.98 -20.10 11.89
N GLU A 661 -0.36 -19.25 12.73
CA GLU A 661 -1.10 -18.39 13.66
C GLU A 661 -1.40 -16.99 13.09
N ILE A 662 -0.66 -16.53 12.08
CA ILE A 662 -0.82 -15.22 11.48
C ILE A 662 -1.31 -15.32 10.02
N LEU A 663 -0.60 -16.05 9.14
CA LEU A 663 -0.89 -16.04 7.71
C LEU A 663 -2.09 -16.92 7.33
N GLU A 664 -2.14 -18.16 7.83
CA GLU A 664 -3.17 -19.14 7.45
C GLU A 664 -4.57 -18.78 7.94
N VAL A 665 -4.66 -18.04 9.04
CA VAL A 665 -5.95 -17.66 9.65
C VAL A 665 -6.65 -16.51 8.93
N GLY A 666 -5.96 -15.77 8.08
CA GLY A 666 -6.55 -14.61 7.39
C GLY A 666 -7.23 -13.66 8.36
N GLY A 667 -8.43 -13.20 8.01
CA GLY A 667 -9.30 -12.37 8.86
C GLY A 667 -10.29 -13.16 9.74
N SER A 668 -10.15 -14.48 9.83
CA SER A 668 -11.12 -15.33 10.54
C SER A 668 -11.06 -15.19 12.07
N ARG A 669 -9.99 -14.62 12.59
CA ARG A 669 -9.75 -14.38 14.02
C ARG A 669 -9.27 -12.95 14.22
N PRO A 670 -9.64 -12.26 15.33
CA PRO A 670 -9.10 -10.95 15.63
C PRO A 670 -7.57 -10.95 15.65
N ALA A 671 -6.95 -9.91 15.08
CA ALA A 671 -5.50 -9.84 14.92
C ALA A 671 -4.75 -9.94 16.26
N MET A 672 -5.29 -9.35 17.33
CA MET A 672 -4.71 -9.47 18.69
C MET A 672 -4.69 -10.92 19.18
N GLU A 673 -5.73 -11.69 18.91
CA GLU A 673 -5.78 -13.10 19.29
C GLU A 673 -4.76 -13.94 18.49
N SER A 674 -4.62 -13.64 17.19
CA SER A 674 -3.62 -14.26 16.33
C SER A 674 -2.20 -13.95 16.81
N PHE A 675 -1.94 -12.70 17.16
CA PHE A 675 -0.65 -12.28 17.73
C PHE A 675 -0.35 -13.02 19.05
N LYS A 676 -1.33 -13.06 19.97
CA LYS A 676 -1.19 -13.79 21.25
C LYS A 676 -0.96 -15.30 21.04
N ALA A 677 -1.64 -15.90 20.05
CA ALA A 677 -1.43 -17.31 19.73
C ALA A 677 0.00 -17.59 19.24
N PHE A 678 0.58 -16.64 18.48
CA PHE A 678 1.96 -16.74 18.02
C PHE A 678 2.98 -16.42 19.10
N ARG A 679 2.83 -15.30 19.84
CA ARG A 679 3.84 -14.80 20.81
C ARG A 679 3.61 -15.30 22.24
N GLY A 680 2.44 -15.82 22.58
CA GLY A 680 2.07 -16.23 23.96
C GLY A 680 1.76 -15.05 24.90
N ARG A 681 1.74 -13.82 24.40
CA ARG A 681 1.50 -12.58 25.16
C ARG A 681 1.01 -11.44 24.25
N GLU A 682 0.63 -10.33 24.85
CA GLU A 682 0.35 -9.10 24.13
C GLU A 682 1.63 -8.47 23.54
N PRO A 683 1.52 -7.68 22.45
CA PRO A 683 2.64 -6.97 21.88
C PRO A 683 3.19 -5.90 22.84
N ASN A 684 4.48 -5.62 22.74
CA ASN A 684 5.11 -4.49 23.40
C ASN A 684 5.99 -3.69 22.41
N ILE A 685 6.30 -2.44 22.77
CA ILE A 685 7.01 -1.51 21.92
C ILE A 685 8.54 -1.69 21.93
N ASP A 686 9.09 -2.49 22.84
CA ASP A 686 10.53 -2.55 23.09
C ASP A 686 11.34 -3.00 21.86
N ALA A 687 10.79 -3.98 21.11
CA ALA A 687 11.43 -4.46 19.88
C ALA A 687 11.50 -3.34 18.82
N LEU A 688 10.42 -2.59 18.63
CA LEU A 688 10.39 -1.45 17.70
C LEU A 688 11.44 -0.41 18.07
N LEU A 689 11.50 0.00 19.34
CA LEU A 689 12.46 1.00 19.82
C LEU A 689 13.90 0.51 19.62
N ARG A 690 14.16 -0.77 19.89
CA ARG A 690 15.48 -1.37 19.66
C ARG A 690 15.85 -1.38 18.17
N HIS A 691 14.95 -1.83 17.30
CA HIS A 691 15.17 -1.89 15.85
C HIS A 691 15.43 -0.52 15.23
N ASN A 692 14.86 0.54 15.80
CA ASN A 692 15.04 1.93 15.33
C ASN A 692 16.16 2.69 16.06
N GLY A 693 16.95 2.01 16.91
CA GLY A 693 18.05 2.66 17.65
C GLY A 693 17.58 3.67 18.72
N MET A 694 16.33 3.56 19.19
CA MET A 694 15.69 4.46 20.15
C MET A 694 15.34 3.77 21.49
N ALA A 695 15.97 2.64 21.81
CA ALA A 695 15.77 1.94 23.07
C ALA A 695 16.14 2.85 24.25
N PRO A 696 15.55 2.64 25.46
CA PRO A 696 15.91 3.40 26.65
C PRO A 696 17.41 3.36 26.90
N GLY A 697 18.06 4.53 27.04
CA GLY A 697 19.51 4.66 27.21
C GLY A 697 20.33 4.68 25.92
N ALA A 698 19.71 4.54 24.74
CA ALA A 698 20.39 4.76 23.47
C ALA A 698 20.85 6.22 23.34
N VAL A 699 22.10 6.41 22.95
CA VAL A 699 22.65 7.75 22.72
C VAL A 699 22.35 8.17 21.28
N PRO A 700 21.73 9.34 21.05
CA PRO A 700 21.49 9.85 19.71
C PRO A 700 22.80 9.87 18.89
N GLY A 701 22.76 9.31 17.67
CA GLY A 701 23.93 9.29 16.78
C GLY A 701 25.01 8.24 17.08
N ALA A 702 24.85 7.38 18.08
CA ALA A 702 25.74 6.24 18.27
C ALA A 702 25.54 5.21 17.14
N ALA A 703 26.63 4.82 16.47
CA ALA A 703 26.61 3.66 15.56
C ALA A 703 26.41 2.40 16.42
N HIS A 704 25.43 1.58 16.06
CA HIS A 704 25.15 0.29 16.69
C HIS A 704 25.81 -0.84 15.93
#